data_4a517ed9e6a5eccbd261d8f601652581
#
_entry.id   4a517ed9e6a5eccbd261d8f601652581
#
_cell.length_a   1.000
_cell.length_b   1.000
_cell.length_c   1.000
_cell.angle_alpha   90.00
_cell.angle_beta   90.00
_cell.angle_gamma   90.00
#
_symmetry.space_group_name_H-M   'P 1'
#
loop_
_entity.id
_entity.type
_entity.pdbx_description
1 polymer ?
#
loop_
_entity_poly.entity_id
_entity_poly.type
_entity_poly.pdbx_seq_one_letter_code
_entity_poly.pdbx_strand_id
1 'polypeptide(L)'
;MVANCHGYAQQNLTNTAWAFAKVHIKKPDMMAAISTGVQRRAHEMPAQGLANAAWSFATLNIRDNALMSTIRVQVMQRMGRFQLQNVMNSTWAFAKLGCADADLMALFGEEVSRRIAGLTAGDLTVAAWCFATAEHNDERVMDTLAWEIMKKLRDMIYQDLSNIAWAYAKLGINNRELFEAISWEVIKKAHEFEPQNLAITAWAYAAVSQPKERLFEAISAEAIKKMPRFDPQCCANLVHAYGKLTIKNEELMTAIGEQVSKTVNKFKTLELCNVAWGIAKMQLEADETMDAVATAVVSKVQDMNPQDLSRTSWSFATARIKHDKLMDELSWEVMAKIDDFGNQDLSNTSWAFAKLGVANAMMMGAIGKKMITMVRDLIPQDLANTAWAFATLGLPDSDLMDEILMEVIAKVNDFATQNIANTAWAFAKLGLWNERLMETLAHATVRKIRDFDAQGLANIAWSYAVLGFKSEKLNEAIMRATIEKIEAHDFDTQELANVAWSWDVTHEKARLGQYLWSAIPAFIELEHFTDCASWTDFANIVALRGESFRGSERLAKEFKERFYQPSVQALQDVLDPDKGEGLTEVVDALDAEVKRIGLTNFGFAYTRQAFRDLGFKVADQGKSPAWVDEARALAKGHLEEWRIPGTENILAVCAYELWHENQKLSQDLTVVTSGWAEGVHDEVKALLRPVDARGWSCESYCERVALLELVEAARNEFGEECLDGLSGWVRLYHTHHTSVSGMGMFCQFRRQAPGVQLELDFDSAWYTWGGEPRTFTVLSDKEESLFYYS
;
A
#
# COMPACT_ATOMS: atom_id res chain seq x y z
N MET A 1 18.45 32.70 -51.13
CA MET A 1 17.49 31.59 -51.29
C MET A 1 16.10 31.96 -50.77
N VAL A 2 15.94 32.42 -49.55
CA VAL A 2 14.61 32.79 -48.98
C VAL A 2 13.89 33.84 -49.84
N ALA A 3 14.55 34.89 -50.29
CA ALA A 3 13.95 35.99 -51.08
C ALA A 3 13.42 35.56 -52.46
N ASN A 4 13.88 34.45 -53.02
CA ASN A 4 13.56 34.00 -54.38
C ASN A 4 12.71 32.72 -54.43
N CYS A 5 12.25 32.18 -53.29
CA CYS A 5 11.43 30.94 -53.23
C CYS A 5 10.14 31.01 -54.07
N HIS A 6 9.62 32.21 -54.33
CA HIS A 6 8.45 32.38 -55.16
C HIS A 6 8.62 32.02 -56.63
N GLY A 7 9.90 32.03 -57.16
CA GLY A 7 10.27 31.66 -58.53
C GLY A 7 10.65 30.20 -58.75
N TYR A 8 10.78 29.42 -57.65
CA TYR A 8 11.20 28.02 -57.79
C TYR A 8 10.11 27.15 -58.41
N ALA A 9 10.53 26.24 -59.29
CA ALA A 9 9.65 25.18 -59.77
C ALA A 9 9.17 24.29 -58.60
N GLN A 10 7.97 23.71 -58.68
CA GLN A 10 7.36 22.86 -57.66
C GLN A 10 8.30 21.74 -57.17
N GLN A 11 9.00 21.10 -58.10
CA GLN A 11 9.95 20.04 -57.79
C GLN A 11 11.15 20.55 -56.97
N ASN A 12 11.61 21.76 -57.24
CA ASN A 12 12.74 22.36 -56.52
C ASN A 12 12.39 22.66 -55.08
N LEU A 13 11.16 23.15 -54.80
CA LEU A 13 10.66 23.41 -53.45
C LEU A 13 10.64 22.11 -52.61
N THR A 14 10.04 21.05 -53.16
CA THR A 14 9.89 19.78 -52.44
C THR A 14 11.22 19.02 -52.31
N ASN A 15 12.09 19.08 -53.29
CA ASN A 15 13.46 18.52 -53.23
C ASN A 15 14.32 19.26 -52.21
N THR A 16 14.19 20.58 -52.09
CA THR A 16 14.90 21.36 -51.08
C THR A 16 14.42 20.99 -49.67
N ALA A 17 13.11 20.91 -49.46
CA ALA A 17 12.56 20.44 -48.18
C ALA A 17 13.07 19.03 -47.83
N TRP A 18 13.02 18.12 -48.78
CA TRP A 18 13.50 16.75 -48.62
C TRP A 18 14.99 16.69 -48.27
N ALA A 19 15.84 17.50 -48.91
CA ALA A 19 17.28 17.56 -48.62
C ALA A 19 17.52 18.04 -47.16
N PHE A 20 16.87 19.12 -46.74
CA PHE A 20 16.94 19.60 -45.35
C PHE A 20 16.47 18.53 -44.34
N ALA A 21 15.41 17.80 -44.66
CA ALA A 21 14.90 16.73 -43.83
C ALA A 21 15.90 15.57 -43.71
N LYS A 22 16.51 15.16 -44.82
CA LYS A 22 17.52 14.07 -44.87
C LYS A 22 18.78 14.35 -44.04
N VAL A 23 19.20 15.61 -43.97
CA VAL A 23 20.36 16.01 -43.15
C VAL A 23 19.98 16.56 -41.79
N HIS A 24 18.71 16.45 -41.43
CA HIS A 24 18.14 16.91 -40.15
C HIS A 24 18.44 18.38 -39.78
N ILE A 25 18.56 19.26 -40.79
CA ILE A 25 18.82 20.68 -40.58
C ILE A 25 17.53 21.48 -40.55
N LYS A 26 17.18 22.03 -39.38
CA LYS A 26 16.07 22.97 -39.24
C LYS A 26 16.48 24.38 -39.56
N LYS A 27 15.94 24.93 -40.64
CA LYS A 27 16.09 26.35 -41.05
C LYS A 27 14.69 26.98 -41.09
N PRO A 28 14.20 27.61 -40.01
CA PRO A 28 12.81 28.06 -39.88
C PRO A 28 12.38 28.97 -41.06
N ASP A 29 13.14 29.98 -41.38
CA ASP A 29 12.84 30.92 -42.48
C ASP A 29 12.74 30.21 -43.83
N MET A 30 13.63 29.25 -44.09
CA MET A 30 13.60 28.50 -45.34
C MET A 30 12.38 27.58 -45.41
N MET A 31 12.08 26.89 -44.31
CA MET A 31 10.91 26.00 -44.26
C MET A 31 9.60 26.80 -44.37
N ALA A 32 9.50 27.99 -43.74
CA ALA A 32 8.37 28.85 -43.91
C ALA A 32 8.18 29.35 -45.34
N ALA A 33 9.28 29.71 -46.02
CA ALA A 33 9.24 30.12 -47.45
C ALA A 33 8.81 28.94 -48.35
N ILE A 34 9.32 27.71 -48.09
CA ILE A 34 8.91 26.50 -48.79
C ILE A 34 7.44 26.23 -48.54
N SER A 35 6.97 26.33 -47.28
CA SER A 35 5.55 26.15 -46.91
C SER A 35 4.64 27.05 -47.73
N THR A 36 4.95 28.35 -47.76
CA THR A 36 4.21 29.32 -48.55
C THR A 36 4.20 29.00 -50.06
N GLY A 37 5.35 28.56 -50.59
CA GLY A 37 5.49 28.13 -52.00
C GLY A 37 4.67 26.91 -52.35
N VAL A 38 4.68 25.90 -51.47
CA VAL A 38 3.87 24.67 -51.60
C VAL A 38 2.38 24.98 -51.51
N GLN A 39 1.95 25.77 -50.53
CA GLN A 39 0.53 26.14 -50.36
C GLN A 39 -0.05 26.82 -51.61
N ARG A 40 0.65 27.74 -52.19
CA ARG A 40 0.22 28.48 -53.40
C ARG A 40 0.03 27.56 -54.61
N ARG A 41 0.82 26.51 -54.74
CA ARG A 41 0.90 25.65 -55.92
C ARG A 41 0.44 24.21 -55.67
N ALA A 42 -0.12 23.93 -54.51
CA ALA A 42 -0.50 22.57 -54.12
C ALA A 42 -1.42 21.86 -55.13
N HIS A 43 -2.29 22.60 -55.76
CA HIS A 43 -3.24 22.06 -56.76
C HIS A 43 -2.56 21.57 -58.04
N GLU A 44 -1.38 22.15 -58.42
CA GLU A 44 -0.61 21.77 -59.59
C GLU A 44 0.46 20.72 -59.26
N MET A 45 0.73 20.50 -57.97
CA MET A 45 1.84 19.58 -57.57
C MET A 45 1.51 18.13 -57.86
N PRO A 46 2.50 17.35 -58.34
CA PRO A 46 2.34 15.91 -58.46
C PRO A 46 2.21 15.29 -57.05
N ALA A 47 1.55 14.12 -56.96
CA ALA A 47 1.37 13.39 -55.72
C ALA A 47 2.69 13.17 -54.92
N GLN A 48 3.77 12.84 -55.64
CA GLN A 48 5.11 12.69 -55.05
C GLN A 48 5.60 13.99 -54.40
N GLY A 49 5.36 15.14 -55.00
CA GLY A 49 5.78 16.44 -54.46
C GLY A 49 5.06 16.75 -53.16
N LEU A 50 3.74 16.54 -53.11
CA LEU A 50 2.92 16.72 -51.88
C LEU A 50 3.37 15.77 -50.76
N ALA A 51 3.56 14.47 -51.09
CA ALA A 51 4.04 13.50 -50.11
C ALA A 51 5.43 13.81 -49.58
N ASN A 52 6.35 14.24 -50.43
CA ASN A 52 7.71 14.66 -50.03
C ASN A 52 7.70 15.93 -49.15
N ALA A 53 6.83 16.89 -49.42
CA ALA A 53 6.66 18.08 -48.61
C ALA A 53 6.16 17.69 -47.22
N ALA A 54 5.05 16.94 -47.12
CA ALA A 54 4.52 16.45 -45.87
C ALA A 54 5.56 15.68 -45.06
N TRP A 55 6.22 14.69 -45.70
CA TRP A 55 7.26 13.87 -45.07
C TRP A 55 8.42 14.71 -44.55
N SER A 56 8.86 15.74 -45.28
CA SER A 56 9.96 16.61 -44.88
C SER A 56 9.66 17.39 -43.62
N PHE A 57 8.48 17.98 -43.55
CA PHE A 57 8.01 18.74 -42.37
C PHE A 57 7.87 17.81 -41.18
N ALA A 58 7.30 16.61 -41.39
CA ALA A 58 7.14 15.62 -40.32
C ALA A 58 8.49 15.08 -39.80
N THR A 59 9.47 14.85 -40.72
CA THR A 59 10.81 14.41 -40.35
C THR A 59 11.55 15.46 -39.50
N LEU A 60 11.40 16.73 -39.81
CA LEU A 60 11.97 17.85 -39.07
C LEU A 60 11.15 18.18 -37.81
N ASN A 61 10.03 17.52 -37.57
CA ASN A 61 9.07 17.84 -36.50
C ASN A 61 8.68 19.36 -36.54
N ILE A 62 8.31 19.83 -37.70
CA ILE A 62 7.82 21.20 -37.94
C ILE A 62 6.31 21.11 -38.19
N ARG A 63 5.49 21.49 -37.22
CA ARG A 63 4.04 21.51 -37.35
C ARG A 63 3.59 22.83 -38.00
N ASP A 64 3.18 22.76 -39.28
CA ASP A 64 2.59 23.87 -40.02
C ASP A 64 1.15 23.49 -40.40
N ASN A 65 0.20 23.94 -39.63
CA ASN A 65 -1.22 23.57 -39.79
C ASN A 65 -1.79 24.06 -41.13
N ALA A 66 -1.37 25.20 -41.63
CA ALA A 66 -1.83 25.76 -42.92
C ALA A 66 -1.33 24.92 -44.09
N LEU A 67 -0.05 24.54 -44.07
CA LEU A 67 0.53 23.64 -45.04
C LEU A 67 -0.15 22.27 -45.07
N MET A 68 -0.25 21.64 -43.87
CA MET A 68 -0.85 20.31 -43.75
C MET A 68 -2.34 20.31 -44.15
N SER A 69 -3.11 21.35 -43.79
CA SER A 69 -4.49 21.49 -44.26
C SER A 69 -4.57 21.60 -45.78
N THR A 70 -3.69 22.37 -46.40
CA THR A 70 -3.61 22.49 -47.87
C THR A 70 -3.26 21.16 -48.53
N ILE A 71 -2.26 20.44 -48.03
CA ILE A 71 -1.89 19.11 -48.53
C ILE A 71 -3.05 18.11 -48.32
N ARG A 72 -3.72 18.16 -47.16
CA ARG A 72 -4.89 17.34 -46.88
C ARG A 72 -5.97 17.44 -47.96
N VAL A 73 -6.34 18.65 -48.34
CA VAL A 73 -7.34 18.86 -49.39
C VAL A 73 -6.91 18.19 -50.69
N GLN A 74 -5.64 18.31 -51.08
CA GLN A 74 -5.11 17.68 -52.30
C GLN A 74 -5.06 16.16 -52.22
N VAL A 75 -4.71 15.62 -51.05
CA VAL A 75 -4.71 14.17 -50.77
C VAL A 75 -6.12 13.61 -50.89
N MET A 76 -7.09 14.23 -50.20
CA MET A 76 -8.49 13.81 -50.22
C MET A 76 -9.07 13.79 -51.64
N GLN A 77 -8.76 14.79 -52.46
CA GLN A 77 -9.29 14.88 -53.82
C GLN A 77 -8.63 13.95 -54.80
N ARG A 78 -7.38 13.52 -54.60
CA ARG A 78 -6.56 12.87 -55.62
C ARG A 78 -5.89 11.57 -55.13
N MET A 79 -6.29 10.98 -54.02
CA MET A 79 -5.69 9.80 -53.42
C MET A 79 -5.43 8.64 -54.42
N GLY A 80 -6.40 8.37 -55.28
CA GLY A 80 -6.27 7.32 -56.31
C GLY A 80 -5.14 7.50 -57.32
N ARG A 81 -4.58 8.71 -57.41
CA ARG A 81 -3.37 9.02 -58.28
C ARG A 81 -2.07 8.88 -57.55
N PHE A 82 -2.09 8.66 -56.20
CA PHE A 82 -0.90 8.48 -55.43
C PHE A 82 -0.32 7.07 -55.65
N GLN A 83 0.98 6.98 -55.90
CA GLN A 83 1.68 5.71 -55.84
C GLN A 83 1.72 5.23 -54.37
N LEU A 84 1.86 3.94 -54.15
CA LEU A 84 1.81 3.32 -52.83
C LEU A 84 2.73 4.02 -51.83
N GLN A 85 3.98 4.26 -52.23
CA GLN A 85 4.97 4.96 -51.38
C GLN A 85 4.52 6.39 -51.00
N ASN A 86 3.86 7.10 -51.92
CA ASN A 86 3.34 8.45 -51.64
C ASN A 86 2.19 8.41 -50.65
N VAL A 87 1.33 7.37 -50.72
CA VAL A 87 0.29 7.11 -49.71
C VAL A 87 0.93 6.91 -48.34
N MET A 88 1.91 5.98 -48.28
CA MET A 88 2.56 5.67 -46.98
C MET A 88 3.30 6.87 -46.39
N ASN A 89 4.05 7.64 -47.20
CA ASN A 89 4.76 8.83 -46.73
C ASN A 89 3.79 9.92 -46.21
N SER A 90 2.66 10.09 -46.92
CA SER A 90 1.64 11.05 -46.48
C SER A 90 0.97 10.63 -45.19
N THR A 91 0.51 9.39 -45.13
CA THR A 91 -0.11 8.82 -43.91
C THR A 91 0.80 8.99 -42.69
N TRP A 92 2.07 8.60 -42.85
CA TRP A 92 3.08 8.74 -41.82
C TRP A 92 3.28 10.19 -41.37
N ALA A 93 3.34 11.13 -42.35
CA ALA A 93 3.53 12.53 -42.03
C ALA A 93 2.36 13.12 -41.23
N PHE A 94 1.13 12.83 -41.65
CA PHE A 94 -0.08 13.28 -40.98
C PHE A 94 -0.21 12.71 -39.56
N ALA A 95 0.04 11.39 -39.41
CA ALA A 95 0.02 10.74 -38.11
C ALA A 95 1.09 11.33 -37.17
N LYS A 96 2.35 11.44 -37.65
CA LYS A 96 3.48 11.93 -36.84
C LYS A 96 3.31 13.38 -36.36
N LEU A 97 2.70 14.25 -37.19
CA LEU A 97 2.45 15.65 -36.80
C LEU A 97 1.14 15.84 -36.03
N GLY A 98 0.37 14.80 -35.79
CA GLY A 98 -0.92 14.89 -35.12
C GLY A 98 -1.93 15.74 -35.93
N CYS A 99 -1.88 15.63 -37.24
CA CYS A 99 -2.74 16.34 -38.18
C CYS A 99 -3.71 15.40 -38.93
N ALA A 100 -3.72 14.13 -38.61
CA ALA A 100 -4.63 13.15 -39.18
C ALA A 100 -6.00 13.26 -38.47
N ASP A 101 -7.06 13.40 -39.28
CA ASP A 101 -8.45 13.29 -38.80
C ASP A 101 -9.08 11.96 -39.28
N ALA A 102 -10.29 11.67 -38.78
CA ALA A 102 -10.98 10.42 -39.04
C ALA A 102 -11.25 10.18 -40.53
N ASP A 103 -11.68 11.20 -41.29
CA ASP A 103 -11.97 11.10 -42.72
C ASP A 103 -10.72 10.79 -43.54
N LEU A 104 -9.59 11.44 -43.23
CA LEU A 104 -8.30 11.20 -43.85
C LEU A 104 -7.79 9.79 -43.55
N MET A 105 -7.91 9.34 -42.30
CA MET A 105 -7.47 8.00 -41.91
C MET A 105 -8.36 6.92 -42.50
N ALA A 106 -9.66 7.12 -42.61
CA ALA A 106 -10.56 6.20 -43.32
C ALA A 106 -10.17 6.07 -44.81
N LEU A 107 -9.90 7.19 -45.47
CA LEU A 107 -9.43 7.17 -46.88
C LEU A 107 -8.08 6.44 -47.02
N PHE A 108 -7.14 6.67 -46.12
CA PHE A 108 -5.88 5.92 -46.11
C PHE A 108 -6.11 4.42 -45.86
N GLY A 109 -7.03 4.04 -44.98
CA GLY A 109 -7.40 2.66 -44.69
C GLY A 109 -7.96 1.94 -45.92
N GLU A 110 -8.89 2.58 -46.65
CA GLU A 110 -9.41 2.06 -47.91
C GLU A 110 -8.34 1.84 -48.97
N GLU A 111 -7.44 2.80 -49.11
CA GLU A 111 -6.36 2.75 -50.12
C GLU A 111 -5.29 1.72 -49.74
N VAL A 112 -4.93 1.62 -48.47
CA VAL A 112 -4.01 0.59 -47.93
C VAL A 112 -4.61 -0.81 -48.17
N SER A 113 -5.87 -1.00 -47.78
CA SER A 113 -6.56 -2.30 -47.93
C SER A 113 -6.66 -2.71 -49.39
N ARG A 114 -6.97 -1.78 -50.26
CA ARG A 114 -7.04 -2.03 -51.74
C ARG A 114 -5.72 -2.47 -52.32
N ARG A 115 -4.58 -2.04 -51.78
CA ARG A 115 -3.25 -2.33 -52.32
C ARG A 115 -2.39 -3.23 -51.39
N ILE A 116 -3.03 -3.88 -50.43
CA ILE A 116 -2.36 -4.60 -49.35
C ILE A 116 -1.31 -5.62 -49.84
N ALA A 117 -1.59 -6.34 -50.89
CA ALA A 117 -0.74 -7.37 -51.47
C ALA A 117 0.63 -6.81 -51.96
N GLY A 118 0.66 -5.53 -52.37
CA GLY A 118 1.87 -4.84 -52.85
C GLY A 118 2.71 -4.22 -51.75
N LEU A 119 2.26 -4.22 -50.50
CA LEU A 119 3.00 -3.64 -49.35
C LEU A 119 4.19 -4.54 -48.98
N THR A 120 5.35 -3.92 -48.76
CA THR A 120 6.49 -4.60 -48.13
C THR A 120 6.29 -4.81 -46.64
N ALA A 121 7.14 -5.59 -45.98
CA ALA A 121 7.15 -5.75 -44.52
C ALA A 121 7.26 -4.39 -43.81
N GLY A 122 8.14 -3.52 -44.25
CA GLY A 122 8.25 -2.17 -43.69
C GLY A 122 7.03 -1.27 -43.95
N ASP A 123 6.39 -1.37 -45.13
CA ASP A 123 5.16 -0.61 -45.41
C ASP A 123 4.00 -1.05 -44.49
N LEU A 124 3.83 -2.35 -44.24
CA LEU A 124 2.86 -2.88 -43.31
C LEU A 124 3.09 -2.38 -41.87
N THR A 125 4.36 -2.36 -41.48
CA THR A 125 4.73 -1.80 -40.15
C THR A 125 4.40 -0.32 -40.06
N VAL A 126 4.73 0.48 -41.09
CA VAL A 126 4.40 1.91 -41.12
C VAL A 126 2.89 2.13 -41.12
N ALA A 127 2.14 1.33 -41.88
CA ALA A 127 0.67 1.43 -41.87
C ALA A 127 0.09 1.19 -40.47
N ALA A 128 0.41 0.09 -39.85
CA ALA A 128 -0.06 -0.21 -38.49
C ALA A 128 0.32 0.90 -37.48
N TRP A 129 1.57 1.37 -37.57
CA TRP A 129 2.07 2.47 -36.72
C TRP A 129 1.28 3.77 -36.92
N CYS A 130 0.92 4.10 -38.17
CA CYS A 130 0.16 5.31 -38.48
C CYS A 130 -1.25 5.27 -37.86
N PHE A 131 -1.98 4.17 -37.97
CA PHE A 131 -3.28 4.00 -37.38
C PHE A 131 -3.21 4.11 -35.85
N ALA A 132 -2.21 3.48 -35.23
CA ALA A 132 -2.00 3.54 -33.80
C ALA A 132 -1.62 4.96 -33.30
N THR A 133 -0.78 5.67 -34.05
CA THR A 133 -0.36 7.04 -33.70
C THR A 133 -1.48 8.06 -33.87
N ALA A 134 -2.33 7.86 -34.89
CA ALA A 134 -3.52 8.68 -35.11
C ALA A 134 -4.70 8.29 -34.18
N GLU A 135 -4.54 7.28 -33.34
CA GLU A 135 -5.58 6.72 -32.45
C GLU A 135 -6.89 6.36 -33.21
N HIS A 136 -6.72 6.00 -34.48
CA HIS A 136 -7.83 5.62 -35.35
C HIS A 136 -7.96 4.10 -35.41
N ASN A 137 -8.96 3.57 -34.69
CA ASN A 137 -9.25 2.14 -34.66
C ASN A 137 -10.27 1.77 -35.75
N ASP A 138 -9.78 1.29 -36.90
CA ASP A 138 -10.58 0.66 -37.92
C ASP A 138 -10.31 -0.85 -37.93
N GLU A 139 -11.23 -1.64 -37.32
CA GLU A 139 -11.08 -3.08 -37.16
C GLU A 139 -10.85 -3.79 -38.50
N ARG A 140 -11.57 -3.40 -39.58
CA ARG A 140 -11.45 -4.04 -40.91
C ARG A 140 -10.06 -3.85 -41.50
N VAL A 141 -9.55 -2.63 -41.41
CA VAL A 141 -8.19 -2.32 -41.89
C VAL A 141 -7.14 -3.06 -41.08
N MET A 142 -7.28 -3.04 -39.75
CA MET A 142 -6.33 -3.69 -38.84
C MET A 142 -6.35 -5.22 -39.00
N ASP A 143 -7.50 -5.85 -39.20
CA ASP A 143 -7.60 -7.29 -39.48
C ASP A 143 -6.97 -7.65 -40.86
N THR A 144 -7.22 -6.80 -41.88
CA THR A 144 -6.58 -6.98 -43.17
C THR A 144 -5.05 -6.85 -43.10
N LEU A 145 -4.56 -5.89 -42.32
CA LEU A 145 -3.13 -5.72 -42.02
C LEU A 145 -2.58 -6.94 -41.28
N ALA A 146 -3.27 -7.43 -40.24
CA ALA A 146 -2.82 -8.59 -39.48
C ALA A 146 -2.62 -9.83 -40.37
N TRP A 147 -3.59 -10.11 -41.23
CA TRP A 147 -3.49 -11.20 -42.17
C TRP A 147 -2.28 -11.12 -43.11
N GLU A 148 -2.01 -9.95 -43.67
CA GLU A 148 -0.87 -9.77 -44.59
C GLU A 148 0.48 -9.72 -43.84
N ILE A 149 0.49 -9.16 -42.61
CA ILE A 149 1.65 -9.19 -41.69
C ILE A 149 2.04 -10.63 -41.40
N MET A 150 1.10 -11.50 -41.01
CA MET A 150 1.38 -12.90 -40.72
C MET A 150 2.05 -13.65 -41.86
N LYS A 151 1.72 -13.34 -43.11
CA LYS A 151 2.38 -13.94 -44.28
C LYS A 151 3.83 -13.52 -44.42
N LYS A 152 4.20 -12.32 -43.97
CA LYS A 152 5.50 -11.69 -44.19
C LYS A 152 6.37 -11.59 -42.93
N LEU A 153 5.95 -12.19 -41.79
CA LEU A 153 6.66 -12.12 -40.51
C LEU A 153 8.12 -12.54 -40.58
N ARG A 154 8.44 -13.55 -41.41
CA ARG A 154 9.80 -14.05 -41.57
C ARG A 154 10.78 -13.02 -42.15
N ASP A 155 10.25 -12.11 -42.99
CA ASP A 155 10.99 -11.06 -43.67
C ASP A 155 11.14 -9.79 -42.82
N MET A 156 10.47 -9.74 -41.66
CA MET A 156 10.45 -8.60 -40.74
C MET A 156 11.69 -8.58 -39.87
N ILE A 157 12.30 -7.42 -39.74
CA ILE A 157 13.38 -7.17 -38.77
C ILE A 157 12.81 -6.92 -37.36
N TYR A 158 13.66 -6.95 -36.36
CA TYR A 158 13.27 -6.75 -34.96
C TYR A 158 12.47 -5.44 -34.72
N GLN A 159 12.79 -4.37 -35.44
CA GLN A 159 12.10 -3.09 -35.36
C GLN A 159 10.67 -3.18 -35.90
N ASP A 160 10.43 -3.94 -36.96
CA ASP A 160 9.09 -4.16 -37.52
C ASP A 160 8.24 -4.91 -36.52
N LEU A 161 8.75 -6.01 -35.96
CA LEU A 161 8.04 -6.85 -35.01
C LEU A 161 7.59 -6.07 -33.77
N SER A 162 8.52 -5.27 -33.21
CA SER A 162 8.22 -4.45 -32.02
C SER A 162 7.21 -3.34 -32.31
N ASN A 163 7.32 -2.65 -33.45
CA ASN A 163 6.41 -1.57 -33.83
C ASN A 163 5.00 -2.09 -34.15
N ILE A 164 4.88 -3.25 -34.78
CA ILE A 164 3.57 -3.88 -35.05
C ILE A 164 2.91 -4.27 -33.74
N ALA A 165 3.62 -4.98 -32.84
CA ALA A 165 3.10 -5.34 -31.53
C ALA A 165 2.63 -4.10 -30.76
N TRP A 166 3.46 -3.03 -30.77
CA TRP A 166 3.11 -1.74 -30.16
C TRP A 166 1.84 -1.13 -30.77
N ALA A 167 1.72 -1.14 -32.09
CA ALA A 167 0.59 -0.52 -32.78
C ALA A 167 -0.73 -1.17 -32.41
N TYR A 168 -0.79 -2.50 -32.46
CA TYR A 168 -2.00 -3.23 -32.06
C TYR A 168 -2.32 -3.05 -30.57
N ALA A 169 -1.30 -3.10 -29.72
CA ALA A 169 -1.46 -2.89 -28.29
C ALA A 169 -1.94 -1.47 -27.95
N LYS A 170 -1.42 -0.44 -28.63
CA LYS A 170 -1.81 0.97 -28.43
C LYS A 170 -3.28 1.22 -28.81
N LEU A 171 -3.79 0.52 -29.85
CA LEU A 171 -5.20 0.56 -30.22
C LEU A 171 -6.09 -0.34 -29.37
N GLY A 172 -5.55 -1.07 -28.40
CA GLY A 172 -6.30 -2.01 -27.60
C GLY A 172 -6.76 -3.28 -28.36
N ILE A 173 -6.19 -3.55 -29.53
CA ILE A 173 -6.56 -4.68 -30.38
C ILE A 173 -5.79 -5.93 -29.94
N ASN A 174 -6.48 -6.86 -29.28
CA ASN A 174 -5.93 -8.15 -28.86
C ASN A 174 -6.14 -9.23 -29.93
N ASN A 175 -5.41 -9.15 -31.04
CA ASN A 175 -5.40 -10.20 -32.07
C ASN A 175 -4.47 -11.35 -31.64
N ARG A 176 -5.06 -12.42 -31.07
CA ARG A 176 -4.29 -13.54 -30.46
C ARG A 176 -3.40 -14.26 -31.48
N GLU A 177 -3.87 -14.45 -32.70
CA GLU A 177 -3.13 -15.16 -33.75
C GLU A 177 -1.89 -14.36 -34.18
N LEU A 178 -2.07 -13.05 -34.39
CA LEU A 178 -0.97 -12.15 -34.71
C LEU A 178 0.08 -12.10 -33.61
N PHE A 179 -0.33 -11.91 -32.36
CA PHE A 179 0.57 -11.86 -31.21
C PHE A 179 1.30 -13.21 -31.00
N GLU A 180 0.59 -14.34 -31.20
CA GLU A 180 1.24 -15.65 -31.14
C GLU A 180 2.34 -15.77 -32.21
N ALA A 181 2.02 -15.43 -33.46
CA ALA A 181 2.95 -15.49 -34.57
C ALA A 181 4.15 -14.55 -34.40
N ILE A 182 3.93 -13.31 -33.91
CA ILE A 182 5.00 -12.36 -33.56
C ILE A 182 5.88 -12.95 -32.45
N SER A 183 5.30 -13.55 -31.40
CA SER A 183 6.09 -14.10 -30.29
C SER A 183 7.14 -15.11 -30.76
N TRP A 184 6.76 -16.01 -31.67
CA TRP A 184 7.68 -16.99 -32.22
C TRP A 184 8.83 -16.36 -33.01
N GLU A 185 8.58 -15.33 -33.82
CA GLU A 185 9.64 -14.63 -34.55
C GLU A 185 10.53 -13.79 -33.64
N VAL A 186 9.93 -13.18 -32.58
CA VAL A 186 10.72 -12.44 -31.57
C VAL A 186 11.66 -13.39 -30.84
N ILE A 187 11.19 -14.56 -30.39
CA ILE A 187 12.02 -15.55 -29.68
C ILE A 187 13.22 -15.95 -30.54
N LYS A 188 13.03 -16.21 -31.86
CA LYS A 188 14.10 -16.59 -32.75
C LYS A 188 15.12 -15.49 -32.95
N LYS A 189 14.69 -14.23 -33.02
CA LYS A 189 15.48 -13.06 -33.36
C LYS A 189 15.86 -12.21 -32.14
N ALA A 190 15.56 -12.65 -30.90
CA ALA A 190 15.71 -11.86 -29.67
C ALA A 190 17.13 -11.27 -29.53
N HIS A 191 18.16 -12.00 -29.98
CA HIS A 191 19.57 -11.57 -29.94
C HIS A 191 19.87 -10.34 -30.83
N GLU A 192 19.03 -10.07 -31.82
CA GLU A 192 19.16 -8.91 -32.73
C GLU A 192 18.48 -7.65 -32.12
N PHE A 193 17.57 -7.83 -31.17
CA PHE A 193 16.77 -6.73 -30.62
C PHE A 193 17.63 -5.75 -29.83
N GLU A 194 17.45 -4.48 -30.09
CA GLU A 194 18.00 -3.40 -29.27
C GLU A 194 17.16 -3.21 -27.98
N PRO A 195 17.73 -2.61 -26.92
CA PRO A 195 17.03 -2.38 -25.64
C PRO A 195 15.64 -1.79 -25.79
N GLN A 196 15.49 -0.76 -26.63
CA GLN A 196 14.21 -0.11 -26.90
C GLN A 196 13.17 -1.08 -27.48
N ASN A 197 13.59 -1.97 -28.39
CA ASN A 197 12.67 -2.91 -29.03
C ASN A 197 12.25 -4.02 -28.06
N LEU A 198 13.15 -4.51 -27.20
CA LEU A 198 12.82 -5.46 -26.14
C LEU A 198 11.78 -4.87 -25.18
N ALA A 199 12.02 -3.63 -24.72
CA ALA A 199 11.12 -2.95 -23.79
C ALA A 199 9.74 -2.64 -24.39
N ILE A 200 9.69 -2.20 -25.66
CA ILE A 200 8.44 -1.94 -26.39
C ILE A 200 7.66 -3.23 -26.61
N THR A 201 8.35 -4.33 -26.96
CA THR A 201 7.70 -5.63 -27.16
C THR A 201 7.09 -6.12 -25.86
N ALA A 202 7.85 -6.12 -24.76
CA ALA A 202 7.33 -6.49 -23.44
C ALA A 202 6.10 -5.65 -23.05
N TRP A 203 6.19 -4.32 -23.24
CA TRP A 203 5.10 -3.40 -22.99
C TRP A 203 3.85 -3.73 -23.82
N ALA A 204 4.02 -4.05 -25.10
CA ALA A 204 2.90 -4.36 -25.99
C ALA A 204 2.14 -5.61 -25.53
N TYR A 205 2.85 -6.69 -25.19
CA TYR A 205 2.23 -7.91 -24.67
C TYR A 205 1.56 -7.68 -23.31
N ALA A 206 2.17 -6.87 -22.48
CA ALA A 206 1.55 -6.49 -21.21
C ALA A 206 0.31 -5.62 -21.39
N ALA A 207 0.30 -4.70 -22.37
CA ALA A 207 -0.85 -3.84 -22.64
C ALA A 207 -2.10 -4.65 -23.03
N VAL A 208 -1.95 -5.73 -23.82
CA VAL A 208 -3.01 -6.62 -24.24
C VAL A 208 -3.21 -7.84 -23.33
N SER A 209 -2.55 -7.87 -22.17
CA SER A 209 -2.67 -8.93 -21.16
C SER A 209 -2.38 -10.33 -21.72
N GLN A 210 -1.29 -10.47 -22.49
CA GLN A 210 -0.82 -11.75 -23.02
C GLN A 210 0.49 -12.21 -22.34
N PRO A 211 0.45 -12.97 -21.24
CA PRO A 211 1.63 -13.48 -20.56
C PRO A 211 2.20 -14.69 -21.33
N LYS A 212 3.11 -14.46 -22.29
CA LYS A 212 3.79 -15.49 -23.06
C LYS A 212 5.12 -15.84 -22.42
N GLU A 213 5.13 -16.84 -21.55
CA GLU A 213 6.27 -17.22 -20.71
C GLU A 213 7.60 -17.32 -21.51
N ARG A 214 7.65 -18.14 -22.57
CA ARG A 214 8.85 -18.28 -23.40
C ARG A 214 9.32 -16.99 -24.07
N LEU A 215 8.41 -16.09 -24.42
CA LEU A 215 8.75 -14.78 -24.96
C LEU A 215 9.43 -13.92 -23.90
N PHE A 216 8.85 -13.88 -22.70
CA PHE A 216 9.39 -13.10 -21.60
C PHE A 216 10.72 -13.67 -21.09
N GLU A 217 10.92 -14.98 -21.12
CA GLU A 217 12.23 -15.61 -20.88
C GLU A 217 13.28 -15.16 -21.91
N ALA A 218 12.94 -15.18 -23.21
CA ALA A 218 13.85 -14.72 -24.26
C ALA A 218 14.18 -13.23 -24.14
N ILE A 219 13.17 -12.39 -23.80
CA ILE A 219 13.38 -10.96 -23.54
C ILE A 219 14.29 -10.76 -22.33
N SER A 220 14.05 -11.47 -21.22
CA SER A 220 14.87 -11.38 -20.01
C SER A 220 16.34 -11.72 -20.30
N ALA A 221 16.59 -12.85 -20.95
CA ALA A 221 17.95 -13.31 -21.26
C ALA A 221 18.73 -12.29 -22.09
N GLU A 222 18.10 -11.66 -23.08
CA GLU A 222 18.74 -10.65 -23.91
C GLU A 222 18.83 -9.28 -23.23
N ALA A 223 17.83 -8.91 -22.41
CA ALA A 223 17.85 -7.68 -21.65
C ALA A 223 19.00 -7.66 -20.63
N ILE A 224 19.21 -8.75 -19.88
CA ILE A 224 20.32 -8.89 -18.93
C ILE A 224 21.67 -8.67 -19.63
N LYS A 225 21.91 -9.32 -20.77
CA LYS A 225 23.16 -9.17 -21.55
C LYS A 225 23.39 -7.73 -21.99
N LYS A 226 22.34 -7.00 -22.31
CA LYS A 226 22.38 -5.65 -22.88
C LYS A 226 22.10 -4.55 -21.85
N MET A 227 21.95 -4.88 -20.56
CA MET A 227 21.50 -3.97 -19.49
C MET A 227 22.26 -2.63 -19.44
N PRO A 228 23.60 -2.59 -19.58
CA PRO A 228 24.33 -1.32 -19.56
C PRO A 228 23.95 -0.33 -20.67
N ARG A 229 23.25 -0.78 -21.72
CA ARG A 229 22.77 0.03 -22.85
C ARG A 229 21.31 0.49 -22.67
N PHE A 230 20.62 0.03 -21.61
CA PHE A 230 19.26 0.43 -21.34
C PHE A 230 19.22 1.87 -20.81
N ASP A 231 18.41 2.69 -21.43
CA ASP A 231 18.07 4.01 -20.94
C ASP A 231 16.95 3.95 -19.89
N PRO A 232 16.69 5.06 -19.18
CA PRO A 232 15.63 5.11 -18.15
C PRO A 232 14.26 4.65 -18.63
N GLN A 233 13.85 5.08 -19.82
CA GLN A 233 12.56 4.72 -20.40
C GLN A 233 12.45 3.22 -20.69
N CYS A 234 13.51 2.61 -21.19
CA CYS A 234 13.55 1.18 -21.46
C CYS A 234 13.47 0.36 -20.18
N CYS A 235 14.21 0.75 -19.13
CA CYS A 235 14.14 0.12 -17.81
C CYS A 235 12.70 0.21 -17.23
N ALA A 236 12.14 1.41 -17.21
CA ALA A 236 10.80 1.65 -16.67
C ALA A 236 9.71 0.86 -17.44
N ASN A 237 9.76 0.85 -18.76
CA ASN A 237 8.81 0.09 -19.60
C ASN A 237 8.92 -1.41 -19.35
N LEU A 238 10.14 -1.93 -19.19
CA LEU A 238 10.35 -3.35 -18.95
C LEU A 238 9.82 -3.76 -17.59
N VAL A 239 10.20 -3.05 -16.51
CA VAL A 239 9.68 -3.31 -15.13
C VAL A 239 8.16 -3.20 -15.09
N HIS A 240 7.59 -2.15 -15.72
CA HIS A 240 6.14 -1.98 -15.79
C HIS A 240 5.45 -3.15 -16.51
N ALA A 241 6.02 -3.65 -17.61
CA ALA A 241 5.44 -4.77 -18.36
C ALA A 241 5.41 -6.06 -17.54
N TYR A 242 6.53 -6.40 -16.88
CA TYR A 242 6.62 -7.56 -16.01
C TYR A 242 5.68 -7.43 -14.79
N GLY A 243 5.62 -6.26 -14.17
CA GLY A 243 4.71 -5.96 -13.07
C GLY A 243 3.23 -6.07 -13.46
N LYS A 244 2.86 -5.59 -14.66
CA LYS A 244 1.47 -5.67 -15.14
C LYS A 244 1.01 -7.11 -15.39
N LEU A 245 1.90 -7.98 -15.83
CA LEU A 245 1.63 -9.40 -16.04
C LEU A 245 1.96 -10.27 -14.82
N THR A 246 2.49 -9.68 -13.75
CA THR A 246 2.96 -10.39 -12.55
C THR A 246 3.98 -11.49 -12.85
N ILE A 247 4.82 -11.29 -13.87
CA ILE A 247 5.89 -12.22 -14.24
C ILE A 247 7.11 -11.91 -13.39
N LYS A 248 7.45 -12.81 -12.48
CA LYS A 248 8.63 -12.68 -11.61
C LYS A 248 9.86 -13.22 -12.33
N ASN A 249 10.91 -12.41 -12.42
CA ASN A 249 12.24 -12.81 -12.87
C ASN A 249 13.28 -12.04 -12.05
N GLU A 250 13.78 -12.67 -10.99
CA GLU A 250 14.65 -12.03 -10.01
C GLU A 250 15.97 -11.57 -10.64
N GLU A 251 16.58 -12.38 -11.54
CA GLU A 251 17.84 -12.05 -12.21
C GLU A 251 17.72 -10.80 -13.06
N LEU A 252 16.64 -10.68 -13.84
CA LEU A 252 16.36 -9.50 -14.63
C LEU A 252 16.13 -8.28 -13.75
N MET A 253 15.34 -8.42 -12.69
CA MET A 253 15.00 -7.30 -11.81
C MET A 253 16.21 -6.82 -11.01
N THR A 254 17.08 -7.70 -10.59
CA THR A 254 18.38 -7.34 -9.99
C THR A 254 19.25 -6.55 -10.97
N ALA A 255 19.38 -7.03 -12.21
CA ALA A 255 20.15 -6.31 -13.24
C ALA A 255 19.56 -4.93 -13.54
N ILE A 256 18.23 -4.82 -13.60
CA ILE A 256 17.55 -3.53 -13.77
C ILE A 256 17.76 -2.64 -12.55
N GLY A 257 17.65 -3.17 -11.33
CA GLY A 257 17.86 -2.44 -10.09
C GLY A 257 19.25 -1.79 -10.04
N GLU A 258 20.29 -2.54 -10.39
CA GLU A 258 21.65 -2.00 -10.51
C GLU A 258 21.74 -0.88 -11.57
N GLN A 259 21.11 -1.06 -12.72
CA GLN A 259 21.11 -0.04 -13.78
C GLN A 259 20.33 1.21 -13.36
N VAL A 260 19.19 1.04 -12.69
CA VAL A 260 18.39 2.14 -12.12
C VAL A 260 19.24 2.91 -11.11
N SER A 261 19.85 2.25 -10.13
CA SER A 261 20.68 2.91 -9.09
C SER A 261 21.84 3.69 -9.71
N LYS A 262 22.48 3.18 -10.75
CA LYS A 262 23.58 3.86 -11.48
C LYS A 262 23.11 5.10 -12.26
N THR A 263 21.86 5.14 -12.69
CA THR A 263 21.37 6.17 -13.64
C THR A 263 20.13 6.92 -13.16
N VAL A 264 19.71 6.74 -11.90
CA VAL A 264 18.44 7.23 -11.31
C VAL A 264 18.20 8.73 -11.55
N ASN A 265 19.24 9.55 -11.50
CA ASN A 265 19.14 11.00 -11.73
C ASN A 265 18.68 11.38 -13.15
N LYS A 266 18.81 10.46 -14.12
CA LYS A 266 18.37 10.67 -15.51
C LYS A 266 16.91 10.32 -15.75
N PHE A 267 16.29 9.62 -14.81
CA PHE A 267 14.88 9.21 -14.90
C PHE A 267 13.95 10.41 -14.77
N LYS A 268 12.91 10.42 -15.57
CA LYS A 268 11.76 11.32 -15.40
C LYS A 268 10.84 10.80 -14.28
N THR A 269 9.97 11.66 -13.78
CA THR A 269 9.00 11.31 -12.72
C THR A 269 8.17 10.07 -13.08
N LEU A 270 7.55 10.04 -14.25
CA LEU A 270 6.76 8.89 -14.72
C LEU A 270 7.57 7.58 -14.82
N GLU A 271 8.84 7.67 -15.21
CA GLU A 271 9.73 6.50 -15.31
C GLU A 271 10.05 5.93 -13.93
N LEU A 272 10.30 6.81 -12.93
CA LEU A 272 10.48 6.43 -11.52
C LEU A 272 9.23 5.78 -10.95
N CYS A 273 8.05 6.38 -11.20
CA CYS A 273 6.76 5.82 -10.79
C CYS A 273 6.52 4.42 -11.38
N ASN A 274 6.87 4.21 -12.64
CA ASN A 274 6.69 2.92 -13.31
C ASN A 274 7.63 1.84 -12.74
N VAL A 275 8.86 2.20 -12.37
CA VAL A 275 9.81 1.29 -11.71
C VAL A 275 9.28 0.89 -10.33
N ALA A 276 8.93 1.87 -9.48
CA ALA A 276 8.38 1.60 -8.16
C ALA A 276 7.10 0.74 -8.24
N TRP A 277 6.19 1.08 -9.16
CA TRP A 277 4.92 0.36 -9.33
C TRP A 277 5.14 -1.08 -9.78
N GLY A 278 6.04 -1.31 -10.72
CA GLY A 278 6.29 -2.66 -11.21
C GLY A 278 6.93 -3.56 -10.15
N ILE A 279 7.92 -3.05 -9.39
CA ILE A 279 8.55 -3.76 -8.27
C ILE A 279 7.48 -4.12 -7.22
N ALA A 280 6.67 -3.15 -6.82
CA ALA A 280 5.61 -3.35 -5.84
C ALA A 280 4.57 -4.40 -6.30
N LYS A 281 4.16 -4.36 -7.59
CA LYS A 281 3.20 -5.31 -8.16
C LYS A 281 3.71 -6.74 -8.18
N MET A 282 5.00 -6.92 -8.40
CA MET A 282 5.64 -8.24 -8.38
C MET A 282 5.95 -8.73 -6.97
N GLN A 283 5.80 -7.88 -5.95
CA GLN A 283 6.16 -8.19 -4.56
C GLN A 283 7.60 -8.73 -4.45
N LEU A 284 8.54 -7.97 -5.02
CA LEU A 284 9.96 -8.30 -4.99
C LEU A 284 10.65 -7.55 -3.85
N GLU A 285 11.60 -8.23 -3.22
CA GLU A 285 12.53 -7.61 -2.28
C GLU A 285 13.58 -6.83 -3.08
N ALA A 286 13.45 -5.50 -3.13
CA ALA A 286 14.32 -4.61 -3.92
C ALA A 286 14.56 -3.28 -3.18
N ASP A 287 14.88 -3.37 -1.90
CA ASP A 287 14.99 -2.23 -0.99
C ASP A 287 15.97 -1.17 -1.49
N GLU A 288 17.18 -1.58 -1.93
CA GLU A 288 18.19 -0.67 -2.47
C GLU A 288 17.69 0.11 -3.70
N THR A 289 16.99 -0.57 -4.59
CA THR A 289 16.42 0.07 -5.79
C THR A 289 15.30 1.04 -5.41
N MET A 290 14.44 0.64 -4.49
CA MET A 290 13.35 1.49 -4.00
C MET A 290 13.87 2.70 -3.24
N ASP A 291 14.93 2.57 -2.44
CA ASP A 291 15.57 3.70 -1.76
C ASP A 291 16.19 4.70 -2.75
N ALA A 292 16.88 4.19 -3.78
CA ALA A 292 17.41 5.03 -4.86
C ALA A 292 16.28 5.77 -5.60
N VAL A 293 15.17 5.09 -5.89
CA VAL A 293 13.96 5.69 -6.49
C VAL A 293 13.36 6.74 -5.56
N ALA A 294 13.22 6.46 -4.25
CA ALA A 294 12.70 7.39 -3.26
C ALA A 294 13.51 8.69 -3.23
N THR A 295 14.83 8.56 -3.13
CA THR A 295 15.75 9.70 -3.14
C THR A 295 15.63 10.55 -4.41
N ALA A 296 15.50 9.91 -5.57
CA ALA A 296 15.32 10.61 -6.84
C ALA A 296 13.94 11.29 -6.94
N VAL A 297 12.88 10.63 -6.45
CA VAL A 297 11.53 11.21 -6.40
C VAL A 297 11.50 12.46 -5.53
N VAL A 298 12.09 12.41 -4.33
CA VAL A 298 12.19 13.58 -3.43
C VAL A 298 12.75 14.81 -4.15
N SER A 299 13.75 14.63 -5.02
CA SER A 299 14.35 15.74 -5.79
C SER A 299 13.47 16.28 -6.92
N LYS A 300 12.39 15.61 -7.29
CA LYS A 300 11.53 15.90 -8.44
C LYS A 300 10.04 15.93 -8.10
N VAL A 301 9.68 15.82 -6.83
CA VAL A 301 8.30 15.69 -6.38
C VAL A 301 7.41 16.86 -6.85
N GLN A 302 7.96 18.06 -6.94
CA GLN A 302 7.26 19.26 -7.40
C GLN A 302 6.80 19.16 -8.87
N ASP A 303 7.52 18.39 -9.70
CA ASP A 303 7.19 18.17 -11.12
C ASP A 303 6.14 17.04 -11.31
N MET A 304 5.75 16.35 -10.24
CA MET A 304 4.80 15.24 -10.31
C MET A 304 3.36 15.74 -10.40
N ASN A 305 2.58 15.11 -11.25
CA ASN A 305 1.13 15.33 -11.29
C ASN A 305 0.42 14.46 -10.20
N PRO A 306 -0.87 14.69 -9.90
CA PRO A 306 -1.62 13.93 -8.90
C PRO A 306 -1.55 12.42 -9.07
N GLN A 307 -1.64 11.93 -10.30
CA GLN A 307 -1.55 10.49 -10.60
C GLN A 307 -0.18 9.91 -10.28
N ASP A 308 0.91 10.66 -10.55
CA ASP A 308 2.28 10.24 -10.22
C ASP A 308 2.48 10.18 -8.71
N LEU A 309 1.98 11.19 -7.96
CA LEU A 309 2.03 11.24 -6.50
C LEU A 309 1.28 10.05 -5.87
N SER A 310 0.05 9.83 -6.32
CA SER A 310 -0.79 8.72 -5.87
C SER A 310 -0.16 7.36 -6.17
N ARG A 311 0.34 7.16 -7.40
CA ARG A 311 0.99 5.90 -7.82
C ARG A 311 2.25 5.62 -7.01
N THR A 312 3.06 6.64 -6.75
CA THR A 312 4.28 6.51 -5.94
C THR A 312 3.93 6.09 -4.53
N SER A 313 3.02 6.82 -3.86
CA SER A 313 2.55 6.49 -2.52
C SER A 313 2.05 5.04 -2.45
N TRP A 314 1.20 4.66 -3.40
CA TRP A 314 0.66 3.29 -3.50
C TRP A 314 1.76 2.23 -3.67
N SER A 315 2.78 2.53 -4.47
CA SER A 315 3.87 1.59 -4.75
C SER A 315 4.69 1.29 -3.50
N PHE A 316 5.08 2.33 -2.76
CA PHE A 316 5.82 2.17 -1.51
C PHE A 316 4.99 1.46 -0.44
N ALA A 317 3.70 1.77 -0.35
CA ALA A 317 2.78 1.10 0.56
C ALA A 317 2.59 -0.39 0.23
N THR A 318 2.48 -0.72 -1.05
CA THR A 318 2.34 -2.11 -1.52
C THR A 318 3.62 -2.90 -1.30
N ALA A 319 4.78 -2.30 -1.52
CA ALA A 319 6.09 -2.88 -1.22
C ALA A 319 6.38 -2.96 0.29
N ARG A 320 5.57 -2.32 1.14
CA ARG A 320 5.77 -2.19 2.60
C ARG A 320 7.07 -1.48 2.98
N ILE A 321 7.55 -0.59 2.12
CA ILE A 321 8.77 0.17 2.34
C ILE A 321 8.40 1.57 2.81
N LYS A 322 8.69 1.88 4.06
CA LYS A 322 8.50 3.20 4.64
C LYS A 322 9.78 4.02 4.47
N HIS A 323 9.70 5.13 3.73
CA HIS A 323 10.79 6.09 3.57
C HIS A 323 10.30 7.46 4.04
N ASP A 324 10.63 7.84 5.27
CA ASP A 324 10.04 8.98 5.98
C ASP A 324 10.14 10.28 5.16
N LYS A 325 11.35 10.63 4.68
CA LYS A 325 11.54 11.84 3.88
C LYS A 325 10.69 11.87 2.60
N LEU A 326 10.52 10.73 1.93
CA LEU A 326 9.65 10.64 0.76
C LEU A 326 8.20 10.90 1.13
N MET A 327 7.73 10.26 2.21
CA MET A 327 6.34 10.41 2.66
C MET A 327 6.04 11.84 3.09
N ASP A 328 6.98 12.52 3.74
CA ASP A 328 6.85 13.94 4.11
C ASP A 328 6.72 14.82 2.86
N GLU A 329 7.62 14.70 1.91
CA GLU A 329 7.59 15.49 0.67
C GLU A 329 6.33 15.20 -0.17
N LEU A 330 5.92 13.93 -0.27
CA LEU A 330 4.67 13.56 -0.92
C LEU A 330 3.47 14.21 -0.23
N SER A 331 3.45 14.24 1.12
CA SER A 331 2.34 14.83 1.86
C SER A 331 2.19 16.33 1.60
N TRP A 332 3.30 17.05 1.53
CA TRP A 332 3.30 18.48 1.20
C TRP A 332 2.81 18.74 -0.21
N GLU A 333 3.28 17.96 -1.18
CA GLU A 333 2.90 18.16 -2.58
C GLU A 333 1.45 17.73 -2.85
N VAL A 334 0.95 16.70 -2.18
CA VAL A 334 -0.48 16.32 -2.21
C VAL A 334 -1.35 17.49 -1.73
N MET A 335 -1.00 18.11 -0.59
CA MET A 335 -1.75 19.28 -0.09
C MET A 335 -1.67 20.47 -1.04
N ALA A 336 -0.51 20.71 -1.65
CA ALA A 336 -0.33 21.82 -2.59
C ALA A 336 -1.16 21.67 -3.86
N LYS A 337 -1.40 20.44 -4.32
CA LYS A 337 -2.13 20.10 -5.55
C LYS A 337 -3.49 19.46 -5.31
N ILE A 338 -4.03 19.56 -4.10
CA ILE A 338 -5.25 18.82 -3.68
C ILE A 338 -6.44 19.07 -4.62
N ASP A 339 -6.55 20.24 -5.19
CA ASP A 339 -7.65 20.62 -6.09
C ASP A 339 -7.60 19.92 -7.45
N ASP A 340 -6.43 19.48 -7.87
CA ASP A 340 -6.22 18.77 -9.14
C ASP A 340 -6.37 17.25 -9.02
N PHE A 341 -6.51 16.74 -7.79
CA PHE A 341 -6.65 15.30 -7.55
C PHE A 341 -8.02 14.77 -7.95
N GLY A 342 -8.02 13.64 -8.65
CA GLY A 342 -9.22 12.84 -8.89
C GLY A 342 -9.56 11.91 -7.73
N ASN A 343 -10.76 11.35 -7.77
CA ASN A 343 -11.32 10.47 -6.74
C ASN A 343 -10.38 9.30 -6.40
N GLN A 344 -9.97 8.57 -7.43
CA GLN A 344 -9.09 7.39 -7.29
C GLN A 344 -7.72 7.77 -6.73
N ASP A 345 -7.18 8.94 -7.13
CA ASP A 345 -5.85 9.36 -6.67
C ASP A 345 -5.87 9.71 -5.18
N LEU A 346 -6.92 10.38 -4.70
CA LEU A 346 -7.11 10.69 -3.27
C LEU A 346 -7.30 9.41 -2.44
N SER A 347 -8.17 8.51 -2.92
CA SER A 347 -8.44 7.22 -2.27
C SER A 347 -7.17 6.37 -2.16
N ASN A 348 -6.41 6.24 -3.25
CA ASN A 348 -5.16 5.49 -3.25
C ASN A 348 -4.08 6.12 -2.36
N THR A 349 -4.00 7.45 -2.33
CA THR A 349 -3.04 8.18 -1.49
C THR A 349 -3.37 7.98 -0.02
N SER A 350 -4.63 8.18 0.39
CA SER A 350 -5.05 7.96 1.77
C SER A 350 -4.81 6.51 2.22
N TRP A 351 -5.14 5.55 1.36
CA TRP A 351 -4.88 4.13 1.61
C TRP A 351 -3.39 3.84 1.79
N ALA A 352 -2.54 4.43 0.96
CA ALA A 352 -1.11 4.22 1.01
C ALA A 352 -0.49 4.72 2.31
N PHE A 353 -0.84 5.94 2.74
CA PHE A 353 -0.37 6.50 4.00
C PHE A 353 -0.86 5.68 5.20
N ALA A 354 -2.11 5.25 5.17
CA ALA A 354 -2.66 4.39 6.21
C ALA A 354 -1.96 3.03 6.27
N LYS A 355 -1.69 2.41 5.12
CA LYS A 355 -1.00 1.12 5.03
C LYS A 355 0.43 1.16 5.57
N LEU A 356 1.12 2.29 5.43
CA LEU A 356 2.46 2.52 5.98
C LEU A 356 2.45 3.02 7.44
N GLY A 357 1.27 3.27 8.02
CA GLY A 357 1.16 3.84 9.35
C GLY A 357 1.68 5.28 9.45
N VAL A 358 1.62 6.05 8.36
CA VAL A 358 2.06 7.45 8.33
C VAL A 358 0.88 8.37 8.59
N ALA A 359 0.70 8.76 9.85
CA ALA A 359 -0.40 9.61 10.28
C ALA A 359 -0.06 11.10 10.04
N ASN A 360 -0.40 11.64 8.87
CA ASN A 360 -0.35 13.08 8.62
C ASN A 360 -1.77 13.67 8.69
N ALA A 361 -2.14 14.15 9.88
CA ALA A 361 -3.50 14.67 10.14
C ALA A 361 -3.86 15.87 9.24
N MET A 362 -2.90 16.73 8.90
CA MET A 362 -3.14 17.89 8.03
C MET A 362 -3.49 17.45 6.60
N MET A 363 -2.69 16.55 6.04
CA MET A 363 -2.94 16.01 4.70
C MET A 363 -4.25 15.21 4.66
N MET A 364 -4.47 14.32 5.64
CA MET A 364 -5.70 13.53 5.70
C MET A 364 -6.94 14.43 5.86
N GLY A 365 -6.89 15.49 6.68
CA GLY A 365 -7.96 16.46 6.79
C GLY A 365 -8.23 17.23 5.49
N ALA A 366 -7.18 17.57 4.71
CA ALA A 366 -7.33 18.17 3.39
C ALA A 366 -7.97 17.19 2.40
N ILE A 367 -7.55 15.93 2.41
CA ILE A 367 -8.15 14.85 1.61
C ILE A 367 -9.63 14.68 1.99
N GLY A 368 -9.95 14.59 3.28
CA GLY A 368 -11.34 14.44 3.75
C GLY A 368 -12.26 15.55 3.25
N LYS A 369 -11.84 16.79 3.40
CA LYS A 369 -12.59 17.96 2.89
C LYS A 369 -12.81 17.90 1.37
N LYS A 370 -11.78 17.51 0.62
CA LYS A 370 -11.90 17.40 -0.85
C LYS A 370 -12.82 16.25 -1.23
N MET A 371 -12.69 15.09 -0.57
CA MET A 371 -13.54 13.92 -0.81
C MET A 371 -15.02 14.19 -0.55
N ILE A 372 -15.38 14.96 0.48
CA ILE A 372 -16.75 15.40 0.75
C ILE A 372 -17.34 16.13 -0.48
N THR A 373 -16.56 16.98 -1.14
CA THR A 373 -17.06 17.75 -2.32
C THR A 373 -17.39 16.86 -3.52
N MET A 374 -16.83 15.65 -3.59
CA MET A 374 -16.97 14.74 -4.73
C MET A 374 -17.50 13.35 -4.32
N VAL A 375 -18.02 13.21 -3.10
CA VAL A 375 -18.44 11.92 -2.52
C VAL A 375 -19.45 11.16 -3.39
N ARG A 376 -20.34 11.88 -4.07
CA ARG A 376 -21.37 11.29 -4.96
C ARG A 376 -20.77 10.59 -6.19
N ASP A 377 -19.61 11.04 -6.63
CA ASP A 377 -18.90 10.49 -7.80
C ASP A 377 -17.96 9.33 -7.44
N LEU A 378 -17.79 9.06 -6.13
CA LEU A 378 -16.94 7.96 -5.67
C LEU A 378 -17.53 6.60 -6.03
N ILE A 379 -16.70 5.73 -6.57
CA ILE A 379 -17.06 4.32 -6.77
C ILE A 379 -16.97 3.55 -5.45
N PRO A 380 -17.61 2.38 -5.33
CA PRO A 380 -17.56 1.57 -4.10
C PRO A 380 -16.17 1.33 -3.52
N GLN A 381 -15.17 1.13 -4.36
CA GLN A 381 -13.79 0.92 -3.94
C GLN A 381 -13.20 2.17 -3.29
N ASP A 382 -13.46 3.35 -3.84
CA ASP A 382 -12.94 4.61 -3.30
C ASP A 382 -13.55 4.91 -1.93
N LEU A 383 -14.87 4.70 -1.78
CA LEU A 383 -15.59 4.84 -0.51
C LEU A 383 -14.99 3.92 0.57
N ALA A 384 -14.85 2.63 0.25
CA ALA A 384 -14.34 1.64 1.19
C ALA A 384 -12.87 1.88 1.57
N ASN A 385 -12.01 2.21 0.60
CA ASN A 385 -10.60 2.48 0.84
C ASN A 385 -10.39 3.75 1.67
N THR A 386 -11.19 4.79 1.41
CA THR A 386 -11.13 6.04 2.18
C THR A 386 -11.56 5.82 3.62
N ALA A 387 -12.72 5.19 3.84
CA ALA A 387 -13.18 4.84 5.19
C ALA A 387 -12.13 4.00 5.93
N TRP A 388 -11.59 2.98 5.27
CA TRP A 388 -10.56 2.11 5.83
C TRP A 388 -9.29 2.87 6.21
N ALA A 389 -8.85 3.82 5.37
CA ALA A 389 -7.65 4.62 5.63
C ALA A 389 -7.79 5.50 6.87
N PHE A 390 -8.91 6.22 6.99
CA PHE A 390 -9.18 7.06 8.16
C PHE A 390 -9.32 6.23 9.44
N ALA A 391 -9.97 5.08 9.36
CA ALA A 391 -10.11 4.17 10.48
C ALA A 391 -8.77 3.54 10.91
N THR A 392 -7.92 3.17 9.95
CA THR A 392 -6.60 2.59 10.22
C THR A 392 -5.68 3.58 10.95
N LEU A 393 -5.73 4.86 10.55
CA LEU A 393 -4.94 5.91 11.18
C LEU A 393 -5.56 6.45 12.48
N GLY A 394 -6.75 5.99 12.85
CA GLY A 394 -7.45 6.49 14.03
C GLY A 394 -7.84 7.98 13.92
N LEU A 395 -8.13 8.46 12.73
CA LEU A 395 -8.50 9.84 12.44
C LEU A 395 -10.01 9.95 12.16
N PRO A 396 -10.84 10.11 13.19
CA PRO A 396 -12.28 10.26 13.00
C PRO A 396 -12.58 11.62 12.37
N ASP A 397 -13.07 11.61 11.13
CA ASP A 397 -13.64 12.76 10.45
C ASP A 397 -15.15 12.50 10.33
N SER A 398 -15.93 13.07 11.24
CA SER A 398 -17.37 12.80 11.34
C SER A 398 -18.11 13.20 10.07
N ASP A 399 -17.78 14.36 9.50
CA ASP A 399 -18.45 14.88 8.31
C ASP A 399 -18.20 14.00 7.10
N LEU A 400 -16.94 13.56 6.92
CA LEU A 400 -16.57 12.63 5.83
C LEU A 400 -17.24 11.27 6.03
N MET A 401 -17.23 10.72 7.25
CA MET A 401 -17.81 9.40 7.51
C MET A 401 -19.33 9.39 7.36
N ASP A 402 -20.03 10.49 7.72
CA ASP A 402 -21.46 10.64 7.50
C ASP A 402 -21.82 10.69 6.00
N GLU A 403 -21.05 11.42 5.21
CA GLU A 403 -21.26 11.47 3.76
C GLU A 403 -20.94 10.10 3.09
N ILE A 404 -19.86 9.43 3.49
CA ILE A 404 -19.54 8.06 3.06
C ILE A 404 -20.69 7.11 3.42
N LEU A 405 -21.23 7.18 4.64
CA LEU A 405 -22.35 6.37 5.11
C LEU A 405 -23.56 6.51 4.17
N MET A 406 -23.92 7.73 3.81
CA MET A 406 -25.06 7.98 2.92
C MET A 406 -24.85 7.38 1.53
N GLU A 407 -23.65 7.52 0.98
CA GLU A 407 -23.31 6.96 -0.34
C GLU A 407 -23.17 5.42 -0.32
N VAL A 408 -22.65 4.84 0.76
CA VAL A 408 -22.60 3.39 0.94
C VAL A 408 -24.01 2.81 0.93
N ILE A 409 -24.95 3.38 1.67
CA ILE A 409 -26.34 2.93 1.69
C ILE A 409 -26.97 3.03 0.28
N ALA A 410 -26.67 4.10 -0.46
CA ALA A 410 -27.20 4.30 -1.82
C ALA A 410 -26.62 3.31 -2.84
N LYS A 411 -25.33 2.98 -2.73
CA LYS A 411 -24.55 2.21 -3.73
C LYS A 411 -24.23 0.76 -3.33
N VAL A 412 -24.69 0.27 -2.18
CA VAL A 412 -24.31 -1.04 -1.61
C VAL A 412 -24.48 -2.22 -2.58
N ASN A 413 -25.41 -2.14 -3.52
CA ASN A 413 -25.63 -3.18 -4.51
C ASN A 413 -24.45 -3.39 -5.46
N ASP A 414 -23.68 -2.32 -5.70
CA ASP A 414 -22.49 -2.30 -6.57
C ASP A 414 -21.20 -2.67 -5.81
N PHE A 415 -21.27 -2.79 -4.49
CA PHE A 415 -20.12 -3.13 -3.65
C PHE A 415 -19.68 -4.58 -3.90
N ALA A 416 -18.39 -4.78 -4.13
CA ALA A 416 -17.76 -6.09 -4.03
C ALA A 416 -17.67 -6.52 -2.55
N THR A 417 -17.44 -7.81 -2.30
CA THR A 417 -17.35 -8.36 -0.93
C THR A 417 -16.27 -7.66 -0.09
N GLN A 418 -15.11 -7.38 -0.69
CA GLN A 418 -14.03 -6.65 -0.04
C GLN A 418 -14.45 -5.22 0.36
N ASN A 419 -15.24 -4.52 -0.48
CA ASN A 419 -15.71 -3.17 -0.14
C ASN A 419 -16.67 -3.21 1.05
N ILE A 420 -17.57 -4.20 1.10
CA ILE A 420 -18.49 -4.41 2.23
C ILE A 420 -17.70 -4.65 3.52
N ALA A 421 -16.74 -5.58 3.48
CA ALA A 421 -15.92 -5.94 4.64
C ALA A 421 -15.08 -4.76 5.15
N ASN A 422 -14.41 -4.04 4.25
CA ASN A 422 -13.58 -2.88 4.62
C ASN A 422 -14.42 -1.74 5.21
N THR A 423 -15.61 -1.49 4.65
CA THR A 423 -16.52 -0.46 5.19
C THR A 423 -17.02 -0.83 6.57
N ALA A 424 -17.53 -2.06 6.76
CA ALA A 424 -17.99 -2.53 8.07
C ALA A 424 -16.87 -2.43 9.10
N TRP A 425 -15.66 -2.88 8.73
CA TRP A 425 -14.48 -2.82 9.60
C TRP A 425 -14.12 -1.39 9.97
N ALA A 426 -14.14 -0.46 9.01
CA ALA A 426 -13.80 0.93 9.26
C ALA A 426 -14.74 1.60 10.25
N PHE A 427 -16.06 1.42 10.08
CA PHE A 427 -17.05 1.97 11.00
C PHE A 427 -16.95 1.33 12.39
N ALA A 428 -16.72 0.02 12.47
CA ALA A 428 -16.50 -0.68 13.72
C ALA A 428 -15.23 -0.21 14.44
N LYS A 429 -14.12 -0.04 13.70
CA LYS A 429 -12.84 0.42 14.24
C LYS A 429 -12.90 1.83 14.82
N LEU A 430 -13.71 2.72 14.21
CA LEU A 430 -13.95 4.08 14.70
C LEU A 430 -15.07 4.16 15.77
N GLY A 431 -15.73 3.04 16.08
CA GLY A 431 -16.85 3.03 16.99
C GLY A 431 -18.10 3.79 16.50
N LEU A 432 -18.22 3.97 15.19
CA LEU A 432 -19.32 4.72 14.57
C LEU A 432 -20.52 3.82 14.35
N TRP A 433 -21.49 3.92 15.26
CA TRP A 433 -22.72 3.15 15.20
C TRP A 433 -23.78 3.81 14.32
N ASN A 434 -24.28 3.08 13.32
CA ASN A 434 -25.48 3.47 12.57
C ASN A 434 -26.28 2.23 12.17
N GLU A 435 -27.48 2.08 12.73
CA GLU A 435 -28.35 0.90 12.53
C GLU A 435 -28.64 0.65 11.03
N ARG A 436 -29.04 1.71 10.29
CA ARG A 436 -29.40 1.61 8.88
C ARG A 436 -28.23 1.14 7.99
N LEU A 437 -27.02 1.63 8.29
CA LEU A 437 -25.80 1.18 7.59
C LEU A 437 -25.56 -0.29 7.88
N MET A 438 -25.57 -0.69 9.16
CA MET A 438 -25.28 -2.07 9.56
C MET A 438 -26.31 -3.05 8.99
N GLU A 439 -27.60 -2.72 8.99
CA GLU A 439 -28.61 -3.52 8.33
C GLU A 439 -28.40 -3.64 6.83
N THR A 440 -28.04 -2.52 6.17
CA THR A 440 -27.78 -2.49 4.74
C THR A 440 -26.60 -3.37 4.35
N LEU A 441 -25.48 -3.26 5.09
CA LEU A 441 -24.30 -4.10 4.90
C LEU A 441 -24.59 -5.57 5.23
N ALA A 442 -25.37 -5.86 6.30
CA ALA A 442 -25.77 -7.22 6.64
C ALA A 442 -26.55 -7.89 5.52
N HIS A 443 -27.55 -7.20 4.96
CA HIS A 443 -28.32 -7.71 3.82
C HIS A 443 -27.44 -7.94 2.59
N ALA A 444 -26.49 -7.05 2.31
CA ALA A 444 -25.56 -7.21 1.18
C ALA A 444 -24.61 -8.39 1.41
N THR A 445 -24.10 -8.55 2.65
CA THR A 445 -23.27 -9.69 3.04
C THR A 445 -23.98 -11.01 2.85
N VAL A 446 -25.20 -11.15 3.37
CA VAL A 446 -26.00 -12.39 3.22
C VAL A 446 -26.24 -12.73 1.75
N ARG A 447 -26.51 -11.73 0.91
CA ARG A 447 -26.71 -11.97 -0.54
C ARG A 447 -25.45 -12.45 -1.26
N LYS A 448 -24.28 -12.00 -0.85
CA LYS A 448 -22.98 -12.28 -1.49
C LYS A 448 -22.10 -13.23 -0.67
N ILE A 449 -22.65 -13.91 0.33
CA ILE A 449 -21.89 -14.64 1.35
C ILE A 449 -20.92 -15.67 0.76
N ARG A 450 -21.25 -16.31 -0.37
CA ARG A 450 -20.41 -17.32 -1.01
C ARG A 450 -19.20 -16.74 -1.74
N ASP A 451 -19.24 -15.44 -2.06
CA ASP A 451 -18.19 -14.74 -2.79
C ASP A 451 -17.15 -14.11 -1.84
N PHE A 452 -17.41 -14.15 -0.53
CA PHE A 452 -16.45 -13.65 0.47
C PHE A 452 -15.26 -14.59 0.59
N ASP A 453 -14.06 -14.02 0.68
CA ASP A 453 -12.87 -14.72 1.15
C ASP A 453 -12.87 -14.86 2.68
N ALA A 454 -11.90 -15.60 3.21
CA ALA A 454 -11.78 -15.84 4.64
C ALA A 454 -11.55 -14.54 5.42
N GLN A 455 -10.69 -13.65 4.91
CA GLN A 455 -10.42 -12.33 5.50
C GLN A 455 -11.68 -11.46 5.57
N GLY A 456 -12.47 -11.44 4.50
CA GLY A 456 -13.72 -10.68 4.45
C GLY A 456 -14.74 -11.18 5.47
N LEU A 457 -14.90 -12.51 5.60
CA LEU A 457 -15.78 -13.11 6.62
C LEU A 457 -15.32 -12.77 8.03
N ALA A 458 -14.01 -12.86 8.30
CA ALA A 458 -13.43 -12.52 9.60
C ALA A 458 -13.65 -11.04 9.95
N ASN A 459 -13.43 -10.14 8.99
CA ASN A 459 -13.63 -8.70 9.17
C ASN A 459 -15.10 -8.37 9.44
N ILE A 460 -16.03 -8.97 8.72
CA ILE A 460 -17.47 -8.79 8.96
C ILE A 460 -17.85 -9.32 10.36
N ALA A 461 -17.47 -10.55 10.70
CA ALA A 461 -17.77 -11.13 12.01
C ALA A 461 -17.28 -10.21 13.14
N TRP A 462 -16.03 -9.78 13.04
CA TRP A 462 -15.41 -8.88 14.01
C TRP A 462 -16.16 -7.54 14.12
N SER A 463 -16.49 -6.94 12.98
CA SER A 463 -17.15 -5.62 12.94
C SER A 463 -18.51 -5.64 13.64
N TYR A 464 -19.30 -6.66 13.39
CA TYR A 464 -20.62 -6.81 13.98
C TYR A 464 -20.55 -7.17 15.47
N ALA A 465 -19.53 -7.94 15.88
CA ALA A 465 -19.27 -8.25 17.28
C ALA A 465 -18.86 -6.99 18.07
N VAL A 466 -17.92 -6.19 17.53
CA VAL A 466 -17.45 -4.94 18.17
C VAL A 466 -18.59 -3.95 18.34
N LEU A 467 -19.43 -3.77 17.33
CA LEU A 467 -20.56 -2.84 17.39
C LEU A 467 -21.78 -3.40 18.14
N GLY A 468 -21.75 -4.66 18.56
CA GLY A 468 -22.86 -5.29 19.29
C GLY A 468 -24.14 -5.46 18.47
N PHE A 469 -24.04 -5.43 17.12
CA PHE A 469 -25.21 -5.61 16.26
C PHE A 469 -25.62 -7.06 16.18
N LYS A 470 -26.88 -7.34 16.48
CA LYS A 470 -27.43 -8.70 16.49
C LYS A 470 -28.31 -8.94 15.26
N SER A 471 -27.86 -9.81 14.38
CA SER A 471 -28.63 -10.27 13.22
C SER A 471 -28.52 -11.79 13.10
N GLU A 472 -29.57 -12.50 13.47
CA GLU A 472 -29.60 -13.97 13.43
C GLU A 472 -29.30 -14.52 12.02
N LYS A 473 -29.87 -13.89 10.99
CA LYS A 473 -29.66 -14.29 9.58
C LYS A 473 -28.23 -14.08 9.12
N LEU A 474 -27.60 -12.98 9.54
CA LEU A 474 -26.21 -12.69 9.20
C LEU A 474 -25.27 -13.67 9.91
N ASN A 475 -25.46 -13.87 11.22
CA ASN A 475 -24.62 -14.77 12.01
C ASN A 475 -24.71 -16.22 11.48
N GLU A 476 -25.91 -16.69 11.15
CA GLU A 476 -26.08 -18.01 10.54
C GLU A 476 -25.40 -18.12 9.17
N ALA A 477 -25.50 -17.09 8.33
CA ALA A 477 -24.84 -17.07 7.02
C ALA A 477 -23.31 -17.07 7.12
N ILE A 478 -22.75 -16.20 7.99
CA ILE A 478 -21.30 -16.14 8.25
C ILE A 478 -20.81 -17.49 8.76
N MET A 479 -21.53 -18.08 9.73
CA MET A 479 -21.16 -19.35 10.32
C MET A 479 -21.07 -20.47 9.27
N ARG A 480 -22.07 -20.63 8.41
CA ARG A 480 -22.07 -21.64 7.35
C ARG A 480 -20.92 -21.43 6.38
N ALA A 481 -20.72 -20.20 5.92
CA ALA A 481 -19.62 -19.89 5.01
C ALA A 481 -18.23 -20.09 5.64
N THR A 482 -18.10 -19.80 6.93
CA THR A 482 -16.85 -20.04 7.67
C THR A 482 -16.56 -21.54 7.78
N ILE A 483 -17.55 -22.38 8.07
CA ILE A 483 -17.38 -23.85 8.14
C ILE A 483 -16.91 -24.36 6.76
N GLU A 484 -17.60 -23.98 5.68
CA GLU A 484 -17.26 -24.40 4.32
C GLU A 484 -15.81 -24.05 3.96
N LYS A 485 -15.34 -22.86 4.38
CA LYS A 485 -13.98 -22.41 4.11
C LYS A 485 -12.91 -23.00 5.03
N ILE A 486 -13.25 -23.31 6.28
CA ILE A 486 -12.37 -24.10 7.17
C ILE A 486 -12.14 -25.49 6.59
N GLU A 487 -13.21 -26.16 6.11
CA GLU A 487 -13.11 -27.46 5.43
C GLU A 487 -12.26 -27.40 4.16
N ALA A 488 -12.24 -26.25 3.47
CA ALA A 488 -11.40 -26.01 2.30
C ALA A 488 -9.96 -25.58 2.62
N HIS A 489 -9.59 -25.39 3.89
CA HIS A 489 -8.29 -24.87 4.35
C HIS A 489 -7.98 -23.44 3.85
N ASP A 490 -9.01 -22.62 3.67
CA ASP A 490 -8.90 -21.27 3.14
C ASP A 490 -8.59 -20.20 4.22
N PHE A 491 -8.73 -20.52 5.51
CA PHE A 491 -8.48 -19.59 6.60
C PHE A 491 -7.03 -19.59 7.05
N ASP A 492 -6.45 -18.41 7.21
CA ASP A 492 -5.23 -18.29 7.98
C ASP A 492 -5.51 -18.23 9.50
N THR A 493 -4.45 -18.32 10.29
CA THR A 493 -4.53 -18.39 11.75
C THR A 493 -5.16 -17.11 12.35
N GLN A 494 -4.86 -15.93 11.81
CA GLN A 494 -5.37 -14.65 12.30
C GLN A 494 -6.86 -14.46 11.98
N GLU A 495 -7.25 -14.83 10.78
CA GLU A 495 -8.64 -14.76 10.32
C GLU A 495 -9.53 -15.67 11.17
N LEU A 496 -9.06 -16.90 11.42
CA LEU A 496 -9.75 -17.85 12.29
C LEU A 496 -9.87 -17.33 13.72
N ALA A 497 -8.81 -16.73 14.26
CA ALA A 497 -8.79 -16.13 15.57
C ALA A 497 -9.80 -14.97 15.70
N ASN A 498 -9.95 -14.12 14.69
CA ASN A 498 -10.90 -13.01 14.66
C ASN A 498 -12.35 -13.52 14.65
N VAL A 499 -12.63 -14.54 13.87
CA VAL A 499 -13.96 -15.18 13.85
C VAL A 499 -14.29 -15.80 15.21
N ALA A 500 -13.33 -16.50 15.79
CA ALA A 500 -13.46 -17.11 17.11
C ALA A 500 -13.82 -16.11 18.20
N TRP A 501 -13.06 -15.03 18.26
CA TRP A 501 -13.30 -13.93 19.19
C TRP A 501 -14.70 -13.34 19.01
N SER A 502 -15.10 -13.13 17.75
CA SER A 502 -16.41 -12.54 17.42
C SER A 502 -17.57 -13.39 17.94
N TRP A 503 -17.45 -14.70 17.88
CA TRP A 503 -18.46 -15.62 18.38
C TRP A 503 -18.46 -15.73 19.89
N ASP A 504 -17.31 -15.57 20.52
CA ASP A 504 -17.23 -15.52 21.98
C ASP A 504 -17.94 -14.29 22.56
N VAL A 505 -17.67 -13.13 21.97
CA VAL A 505 -18.25 -11.84 22.38
C VAL A 505 -19.78 -11.80 22.17
N THR A 506 -20.26 -12.37 21.09
CA THR A 506 -21.71 -12.37 20.78
C THR A 506 -22.52 -13.41 21.54
N HIS A 507 -21.88 -14.20 22.40
CA HIS A 507 -22.50 -15.33 23.17
C HIS A 507 -23.19 -16.39 22.30
N GLU A 508 -22.85 -16.47 21.03
CA GLU A 508 -23.37 -17.51 20.13
C GLU A 508 -22.76 -18.91 20.40
N LYS A 509 -21.80 -19.02 21.32
CA LYS A 509 -21.17 -20.29 21.76
C LYS A 509 -22.19 -21.40 22.08
N ALA A 510 -23.28 -21.05 22.77
CA ALA A 510 -24.28 -22.05 23.18
C ALA A 510 -25.06 -22.62 21.96
N ARG A 511 -25.21 -21.84 20.89
CA ARG A 511 -25.94 -22.20 19.67
C ARG A 511 -25.04 -22.90 18.65
N LEU A 512 -23.79 -22.48 18.58
CA LEU A 512 -22.71 -23.05 17.76
C LEU A 512 -22.20 -24.38 18.32
N GLY A 513 -22.33 -24.60 19.61
CA GLY A 513 -21.71 -25.69 20.38
C GLY A 513 -21.99 -27.11 19.86
N GLN A 514 -23.07 -27.33 19.12
CA GLN A 514 -23.38 -28.69 18.61
C GLN A 514 -22.79 -29.00 17.23
N TYR A 515 -22.60 -28.01 16.35
CA TYR A 515 -22.16 -28.25 14.97
C TYR A 515 -20.69 -27.89 14.72
N LEU A 516 -20.24 -26.74 15.21
CA LEU A 516 -18.85 -26.28 15.02
C LEU A 516 -17.84 -26.99 15.91
N TRP A 517 -18.24 -27.30 17.15
CA TRP A 517 -17.34 -27.98 18.07
C TRP A 517 -17.04 -29.43 17.70
N SER A 518 -17.80 -30.04 16.78
CA SER A 518 -17.46 -31.36 16.23
C SER A 518 -16.52 -31.24 15.00
N ALA A 519 -16.51 -30.14 14.30
CA ALA A 519 -15.69 -29.96 13.09
C ALA A 519 -14.35 -29.23 13.38
N ILE A 520 -14.37 -28.15 14.19
CA ILE A 520 -13.17 -27.34 14.51
C ILE A 520 -12.05 -28.14 15.21
N PRO A 521 -12.31 -29.04 16.16
CA PRO A 521 -11.26 -29.84 16.78
C PRO A 521 -10.48 -30.73 15.82
N ALA A 522 -11.08 -31.13 14.71
CA ALA A 522 -10.42 -31.97 13.71
C ALA A 522 -9.48 -31.15 12.80
N PHE A 523 -9.74 -29.85 12.64
CA PHE A 523 -8.94 -28.92 11.83
C PHE A 523 -7.89 -28.13 12.62
N ILE A 524 -8.11 -27.92 13.92
CA ILE A 524 -7.10 -27.32 14.79
C ILE A 524 -6.17 -28.45 15.26
N GLU A 525 -5.50 -29.09 14.33
CA GLU A 525 -4.40 -30.00 14.63
C GLU A 525 -3.19 -29.19 15.11
N LEU A 526 -2.26 -29.90 15.72
CA LEU A 526 -1.05 -29.34 16.34
C LEU A 526 -0.22 -28.43 15.39
N GLU A 527 -0.33 -28.63 14.08
CA GLU A 527 0.37 -27.84 13.06
C GLU A 527 -0.08 -26.39 13.06
N HIS A 528 -1.36 -26.07 13.25
CA HIS A 528 -1.86 -24.70 13.31
C HIS A 528 -1.31 -23.91 14.51
N PHE A 529 -0.99 -24.57 15.62
CA PHE A 529 -0.36 -23.89 16.76
C PHE A 529 1.11 -23.62 16.53
N THR A 530 1.81 -24.43 15.72
CA THR A 530 3.19 -24.15 15.35
C THR A 530 3.32 -22.97 14.39
N ASP A 531 2.28 -22.71 13.61
CA ASP A 531 2.23 -21.66 12.62
C ASP A 531 1.67 -20.33 13.15
N CYS A 532 1.15 -20.29 14.39
CA CYS A 532 0.73 -19.04 15.01
C CYS A 532 1.89 -18.06 15.12
N ALA A 533 1.81 -16.96 14.38
CA ALA A 533 2.83 -15.93 14.38
C ALA A 533 2.78 -15.05 15.64
N SER A 534 1.62 -14.96 16.31
CA SER A 534 1.41 -14.10 17.46
C SER A 534 0.76 -14.83 18.65
N TRP A 535 1.04 -14.33 19.84
CA TRP A 535 0.36 -14.78 21.06
C TRP A 535 -1.16 -14.60 21.00
N THR A 536 -1.65 -13.51 20.44
CA THR A 536 -3.08 -13.22 20.34
C THR A 536 -3.78 -14.26 19.47
N ASP A 537 -3.20 -14.63 18.35
CA ASP A 537 -3.75 -15.66 17.46
C ASP A 537 -3.77 -17.01 18.16
N PHE A 538 -2.68 -17.36 18.83
CA PHE A 538 -2.59 -18.58 19.63
C PHE A 538 -3.67 -18.63 20.73
N ALA A 539 -3.83 -17.54 21.49
CA ALA A 539 -4.82 -17.46 22.57
C ALA A 539 -6.27 -17.57 22.05
N ASN A 540 -6.57 -16.92 20.94
CA ASN A 540 -7.90 -17.00 20.33
C ASN A 540 -8.22 -18.40 19.78
N ILE A 541 -7.26 -19.07 19.15
CA ILE A 541 -7.42 -20.46 18.69
C ILE A 541 -7.61 -21.41 19.86
N VAL A 542 -6.89 -21.17 20.95
CA VAL A 542 -7.08 -21.93 22.19
C VAL A 542 -8.47 -21.74 22.79
N ALA A 543 -8.98 -20.49 22.76
CA ALA A 543 -10.33 -20.19 23.22
C ALA A 543 -11.40 -20.94 22.40
N LEU A 544 -11.22 -21.08 21.10
CA LEU A 544 -12.09 -21.90 20.26
C LEU A 544 -12.13 -23.34 20.66
N ARG A 545 -11.02 -23.91 21.13
CA ARG A 545 -10.90 -25.32 21.51
C ARG A 545 -11.61 -25.67 22.82
N GLY A 546 -12.03 -24.67 23.61
CA GLY A 546 -12.81 -24.87 24.82
C GLY A 546 -12.04 -25.60 25.94
N GLU A 547 -12.75 -26.31 26.84
CA GLU A 547 -12.21 -26.91 28.07
C GLU A 547 -11.01 -27.88 27.90
N SER A 548 -10.71 -28.30 26.66
CA SER A 548 -9.61 -29.25 26.39
C SER A 548 -8.21 -28.66 26.63
N PHE A 549 -8.08 -27.33 26.77
CA PHE A 549 -6.77 -26.70 27.06
C PHE A 549 -6.31 -26.95 28.50
N ARG A 550 -7.24 -27.08 29.47
CA ARG A 550 -6.91 -27.33 30.88
C ARG A 550 -6.15 -28.64 31.15
N GLY A 551 -6.04 -29.51 30.16
CA GLY A 551 -5.36 -30.82 30.29
C GLY A 551 -4.16 -31.05 29.39
N SER A 552 -3.75 -30.05 28.59
CA SER A 552 -2.66 -30.24 27.63
C SER A 552 -1.35 -29.66 28.15
N GLU A 553 -0.56 -30.50 28.86
CA GLU A 553 0.83 -30.12 29.25
C GLU A 553 1.69 -29.69 28.06
N ARG A 554 1.39 -30.17 26.85
CA ARG A 554 2.12 -29.84 25.62
C ARG A 554 1.83 -28.38 25.20
N LEU A 555 0.58 -27.93 25.18
CA LEU A 555 0.23 -26.55 24.82
C LEU A 555 0.75 -25.56 25.86
N ALA A 556 0.70 -25.90 27.15
CA ALA A 556 1.28 -25.07 28.19
C ALA A 556 2.81 -24.94 28.03
N LYS A 557 3.47 -26.02 27.61
CA LYS A 557 4.92 -26.01 27.33
C LYS A 557 5.24 -25.16 26.12
N GLU A 558 4.53 -25.32 25.01
CA GLU A 558 4.69 -24.50 23.79
C GLU A 558 4.51 -23.01 24.10
N PHE A 559 3.46 -22.65 24.84
CA PHE A 559 3.25 -21.28 25.28
C PHE A 559 4.43 -20.75 26.09
N LYS A 560 4.86 -21.50 27.10
CA LYS A 560 5.95 -21.10 27.98
C LYS A 560 7.26 -20.90 27.22
N GLU A 561 7.61 -21.83 26.32
CA GLU A 561 8.87 -21.80 25.57
C GLU A 561 8.89 -20.73 24.47
N ARG A 562 7.75 -20.52 23.78
CA ARG A 562 7.72 -19.66 22.60
C ARG A 562 7.40 -18.20 22.89
N PHE A 563 6.60 -17.93 23.90
CA PHE A 563 6.11 -16.58 24.18
C PHE A 563 6.52 -16.04 25.54
N TYR A 564 6.29 -16.80 26.60
CA TYR A 564 6.53 -16.33 27.96
C TYR A 564 8.02 -16.20 28.30
N GLN A 565 8.79 -17.26 28.16
CA GLN A 565 10.22 -17.25 28.51
C GLN A 565 11.02 -16.22 27.70
N PRO A 566 10.85 -16.09 26.37
CA PRO A 566 11.54 -15.08 25.61
C PRO A 566 11.20 -13.66 26.06
N SER A 567 9.93 -13.36 26.36
CA SER A 567 9.53 -12.04 26.84
C SER A 567 10.10 -11.69 28.20
N VAL A 568 10.11 -12.65 29.12
CA VAL A 568 10.69 -12.46 30.46
C VAL A 568 12.21 -12.33 30.38
N GLN A 569 12.86 -13.09 29.51
CA GLN A 569 14.31 -12.96 29.30
C GLN A 569 14.67 -11.58 28.75
N ALA A 570 13.96 -11.08 27.76
CA ALA A 570 14.17 -9.74 27.24
C ALA A 570 13.99 -8.63 28.29
N LEU A 571 13.00 -8.80 29.19
CA LEU A 571 12.79 -7.90 30.33
C LEU A 571 13.92 -8.00 31.38
N GLN A 572 14.46 -9.20 31.62
CA GLN A 572 15.62 -9.41 32.48
C GLN A 572 16.87 -8.76 31.89
N ASP A 573 17.05 -8.83 30.57
CA ASP A 573 18.17 -8.18 29.89
C ASP A 573 18.09 -6.63 29.99
N VAL A 574 16.88 -6.06 30.01
CA VAL A 574 16.71 -4.62 30.30
C VAL A 574 17.12 -4.27 31.72
N LEU A 575 16.86 -5.14 32.70
CA LEU A 575 17.22 -4.94 34.11
C LEU A 575 18.71 -5.11 34.40
N ASP A 576 19.41 -5.91 33.59
CA ASP A 576 20.81 -6.24 33.80
C ASP A 576 21.74 -5.10 33.35
N PRO A 577 22.44 -4.41 34.27
CA PRO A 577 23.31 -3.31 33.91
C PRO A 577 24.51 -3.72 33.03
N ASP A 578 24.88 -5.00 33.03
CA ASP A 578 26.02 -5.52 32.25
C ASP A 578 25.63 -5.92 30.82
N LYS A 579 24.35 -5.81 30.50
CA LYS A 579 23.80 -6.13 29.14
C LYS A 579 23.74 -4.89 28.26
N GLY A 580 24.22 -5.04 26.99
CA GLY A 580 24.23 -3.99 25.99
C GLY A 580 25.19 -2.84 26.26
N GLU A 581 25.49 -2.03 25.26
CA GLU A 581 26.32 -0.83 25.38
C GLU A 581 25.59 0.36 26.06
N GLY A 582 24.25 0.24 26.25
CA GLY A 582 23.41 1.24 26.90
C GLY A 582 21.93 0.85 26.98
N LEU A 583 21.12 1.69 27.61
CA LEU A 583 19.68 1.46 27.79
C LEU A 583 18.94 1.35 26.45
N THR A 584 19.31 2.17 25.48
CA THR A 584 18.66 2.22 24.16
C THR A 584 18.75 0.88 23.44
N GLU A 585 19.93 0.24 23.44
CA GLU A 585 20.14 -1.04 22.76
C GLU A 585 19.30 -2.16 23.36
N VAL A 586 19.21 -2.28 24.67
CA VAL A 586 18.41 -3.32 25.33
C VAL A 586 16.92 -3.08 25.21
N VAL A 587 16.48 -1.83 25.10
CA VAL A 587 15.07 -1.48 24.84
C VAL A 587 14.71 -1.76 23.38
N ASP A 588 15.61 -1.50 22.43
CA ASP A 588 15.44 -1.88 21.02
C ASP A 588 15.36 -3.40 20.85
N ALA A 589 16.19 -4.15 21.58
CA ALA A 589 16.14 -5.60 21.60
C ALA A 589 14.83 -6.14 22.19
N LEU A 590 14.34 -5.53 23.29
CA LEU A 590 13.04 -5.87 23.86
C LEU A 590 11.90 -5.58 22.87
N ASP A 591 11.91 -4.43 22.21
CA ASP A 591 10.89 -4.04 21.23
C ASP A 591 10.91 -4.99 20.03
N ALA A 592 12.08 -5.37 19.53
CA ALA A 592 12.23 -6.35 18.47
C ALA A 592 11.67 -7.73 18.88
N GLU A 593 11.96 -8.17 20.10
CA GLU A 593 11.47 -9.46 20.60
C GLU A 593 9.95 -9.45 20.81
N VAL A 594 9.37 -8.38 21.36
CA VAL A 594 7.92 -8.21 21.51
C VAL A 594 7.23 -8.27 20.15
N LYS A 595 7.81 -7.62 19.14
CA LYS A 595 7.32 -7.68 17.75
C LYS A 595 7.44 -9.08 17.16
N ARG A 596 8.57 -9.77 17.39
CA ARG A 596 8.83 -11.12 16.90
C ARG A 596 7.82 -12.14 17.45
N ILE A 597 7.56 -12.11 18.76
CA ILE A 597 6.59 -13.03 19.41
C ILE A 597 5.15 -12.55 19.25
N GLY A 598 4.92 -11.38 18.65
CA GLY A 598 3.60 -10.86 18.34
C GLY A 598 2.74 -10.56 19.57
N LEU A 599 3.36 -10.16 20.69
CA LEU A 599 2.63 -9.73 21.88
C LEU A 599 1.85 -8.45 21.57
N THR A 600 0.59 -8.44 21.99
CA THR A 600 -0.23 -7.24 22.00
C THR A 600 -0.50 -6.82 23.45
N ASN A 601 -0.75 -5.54 23.67
CA ASN A 601 -1.01 -5.04 25.02
C ASN A 601 -2.24 -5.66 25.69
N PHE A 602 -3.12 -6.27 24.93
CA PHE A 602 -4.39 -6.82 25.42
C PHE A 602 -4.40 -8.35 25.57
N GLY A 603 -3.41 -9.04 25.00
CA GLY A 603 -3.44 -10.51 24.96
C GLY A 603 -2.65 -11.21 26.05
N PHE A 604 -1.80 -10.48 26.77
CA PHE A 604 -0.88 -11.09 27.72
C PHE A 604 -0.71 -10.22 28.98
N ALA A 605 -1.07 -10.77 30.13
CA ALA A 605 -0.87 -10.13 31.43
C ALA A 605 0.22 -10.86 32.22
N TYR A 606 1.19 -10.11 32.72
CA TYR A 606 2.18 -10.66 33.62
C TYR A 606 1.56 -10.93 34.99
N THR A 607 1.84 -12.11 35.52
CA THR A 607 1.36 -12.49 36.84
C THR A 607 2.18 -11.86 37.94
N ARG A 608 1.61 -11.85 39.17
CA ARG A 608 2.35 -11.40 40.34
C ARG A 608 3.67 -12.18 40.54
N GLN A 609 3.73 -13.46 40.08
CA GLN A 609 4.95 -14.25 40.12
C GLN A 609 5.99 -13.74 39.13
N ALA A 610 5.61 -13.39 37.90
CA ALA A 610 6.54 -12.79 36.93
C ALA A 610 7.16 -11.50 37.45
N PHE A 611 6.39 -10.65 38.14
CA PHE A 611 6.92 -9.44 38.79
C PHE A 611 7.95 -9.78 39.88
N ARG A 612 7.69 -10.81 40.70
CA ARG A 612 8.62 -11.30 41.69
C ARG A 612 9.91 -11.86 41.08
N ASP A 613 9.77 -12.63 39.99
CA ASP A 613 10.90 -13.22 39.28
C ASP A 613 11.80 -12.15 38.66
N LEU A 614 11.22 -11.00 38.29
CA LEU A 614 11.93 -9.81 37.86
C LEU A 614 12.41 -8.92 39.07
N GLY A 615 12.17 -9.35 40.31
CA GLY A 615 12.61 -8.71 41.53
C GLY A 615 11.81 -7.48 41.95
N PHE A 616 10.57 -7.33 41.46
CA PHE A 616 9.64 -6.30 41.92
C PHE A 616 8.91 -6.77 43.20
N LYS A 617 8.53 -5.83 44.06
CA LYS A 617 7.75 -6.12 45.27
C LYS A 617 6.29 -6.03 44.95
N VAL A 618 5.59 -7.18 44.99
CA VAL A 618 4.15 -7.30 44.71
C VAL A 618 3.46 -8.06 45.83
N ALA A 619 2.31 -7.61 46.27
CA ALA A 619 1.54 -8.27 47.31
C ALA A 619 1.00 -9.65 46.87
N ASP A 620 0.74 -10.53 47.85
CA ASP A 620 0.07 -11.80 47.59
C ASP A 620 -1.41 -11.55 47.32
N GLN A 621 -1.99 -12.38 46.43
CA GLN A 621 -3.41 -12.28 46.11
C GLN A 621 -4.27 -12.47 47.36
N GLY A 622 -5.14 -11.50 47.64
CA GLY A 622 -6.02 -11.54 48.84
C GLY A 622 -5.37 -11.03 50.15
N LYS A 623 -4.09 -10.55 50.10
CA LYS A 623 -3.42 -9.91 51.25
C LYS A 623 -2.82 -8.56 50.81
N SER A 624 -3.68 -7.68 50.30
CA SER A 624 -3.22 -6.36 49.85
C SER A 624 -2.73 -5.52 51.05
N PRO A 625 -1.64 -4.81 50.98
CA PRO A 625 -1.22 -3.81 51.96
C PRO A 625 -2.25 -2.69 52.08
N ALA A 626 -2.33 -2.04 53.23
CA ALA A 626 -3.32 -0.97 53.52
C ALA A 626 -3.31 0.14 52.44
N TRP A 627 -2.14 0.50 51.94
CA TRP A 627 -2.00 1.53 50.89
C TRP A 627 -2.68 1.13 49.58
N VAL A 628 -2.77 -0.17 49.26
CA VAL A 628 -3.42 -0.67 48.02
C VAL A 628 -4.93 -0.48 48.15
N ASP A 629 -5.51 -0.75 49.34
CA ASP A 629 -6.94 -0.54 49.55
C ASP A 629 -7.31 0.95 49.48
N GLU A 630 -6.43 1.82 50.00
CA GLU A 630 -6.57 3.27 49.90
C GLU A 630 -6.44 3.74 48.45
N ALA A 631 -5.45 3.26 47.69
CA ALA A 631 -5.27 3.57 46.27
C ALA A 631 -6.46 3.10 45.42
N ARG A 632 -7.00 1.91 45.70
CA ARG A 632 -8.19 1.37 45.03
C ARG A 632 -9.44 2.21 45.32
N ALA A 633 -9.60 2.67 46.54
CA ALA A 633 -10.73 3.55 46.92
C ALA A 633 -10.62 4.91 46.20
N LEU A 634 -9.41 5.46 46.09
CA LEU A 634 -9.13 6.72 45.39
C LEU A 634 -9.43 6.60 43.89
N ALA A 635 -8.93 5.53 43.25
CA ALA A 635 -9.19 5.25 41.84
C ALA A 635 -10.69 5.08 41.56
N LYS A 636 -11.40 4.36 42.44
CA LYS A 636 -12.83 4.16 42.29
C LYS A 636 -13.62 5.47 42.40
N GLY A 637 -13.28 6.32 43.37
CA GLY A 637 -13.90 7.63 43.51
C GLY A 637 -13.71 8.50 42.26
N HIS A 638 -12.50 8.50 41.72
CA HIS A 638 -12.18 9.24 40.50
C HIS A 638 -12.97 8.71 39.28
N LEU A 639 -13.08 7.39 39.10
CA LEU A 639 -13.87 6.76 38.05
C LEU A 639 -15.36 7.06 38.14
N GLU A 640 -15.91 7.26 39.37
CA GLU A 640 -17.32 7.64 39.58
C GLU A 640 -17.58 9.11 39.19
N GLU A 641 -16.61 10.01 39.41
CA GLU A 641 -16.73 11.44 39.11
C GLU A 641 -16.47 11.75 37.60
N TRP A 642 -15.56 11.03 36.95
CA TRP A 642 -15.03 11.35 35.63
C TRP A 642 -15.38 10.32 34.54
N ARG A 643 -16.52 9.67 34.65
CA ARG A 643 -16.95 8.68 33.65
C ARG A 643 -17.17 9.31 32.31
N ILE A 644 -16.14 9.23 31.43
CA ILE A 644 -16.26 9.60 30.03
C ILE A 644 -16.70 8.35 29.24
N PRO A 645 -17.92 8.35 28.64
CA PRO A 645 -18.38 7.23 27.83
C PRO A 645 -17.44 7.03 26.63
N GLY A 646 -16.93 5.83 26.44
CA GLY A 646 -16.13 5.45 25.26
C GLY A 646 -14.61 5.59 25.43
N THR A 647 -14.10 5.98 26.59
CA THR A 647 -12.67 5.93 26.91
C THR A 647 -12.38 4.77 27.86
N GLU A 648 -11.25 4.08 27.65
CA GLU A 648 -10.74 3.12 28.62
C GLU A 648 -10.38 3.86 29.91
N ASN A 649 -11.13 3.62 30.99
CA ASN A 649 -10.90 4.23 32.28
C ASN A 649 -9.72 3.51 32.99
N ILE A 650 -8.53 3.59 32.39
CA ILE A 650 -7.31 3.04 32.97
C ILE A 650 -6.67 4.11 33.82
N LEU A 651 -6.51 3.84 35.08
CA LEU A 651 -5.91 4.74 36.06
C LEU A 651 -4.73 4.08 36.75
N ALA A 652 -3.73 4.89 37.07
CA ALA A 652 -2.71 4.55 38.04
C ALA A 652 -2.87 5.46 39.27
N VAL A 653 -2.51 4.95 40.42
CA VAL A 653 -2.38 5.75 41.67
C VAL A 653 -0.94 5.61 42.11
N CYS A 654 -0.22 6.72 42.19
CA CYS A 654 1.20 6.78 42.51
C CYS A 654 1.45 7.54 43.80
N ALA A 655 2.35 7.01 44.62
CA ALA A 655 2.97 7.71 45.73
C ALA A 655 4.44 7.38 45.80
N TYR A 656 5.27 8.30 46.32
CA TYR A 656 6.69 8.05 46.43
C TYR A 656 7.34 8.81 47.58
N GLU A 657 8.45 8.25 48.07
CA GLU A 657 9.39 8.90 48.96
C GLU A 657 10.80 8.60 48.45
N LEU A 658 11.45 9.64 47.95
CA LEU A 658 12.76 9.55 47.32
C LEU A 658 13.79 10.37 48.12
N TRP A 659 15.01 9.90 48.14
CA TRP A 659 16.12 10.53 48.80
C TRP A 659 17.33 10.61 47.87
N HIS A 660 17.97 11.78 47.84
CA HIS A 660 19.24 11.98 47.15
C HIS A 660 20.12 12.89 48.06
N GLU A 661 21.32 12.44 48.40
CA GLU A 661 22.29 13.20 49.23
C GLU A 661 21.70 13.85 50.51
N ASN A 662 20.82 13.16 51.24
CA ASN A 662 20.09 13.63 52.43
C ASN A 662 18.93 14.63 52.16
N GLN A 663 18.61 14.94 50.94
CA GLN A 663 17.40 15.66 50.56
C GLN A 663 16.25 14.70 50.32
N LYS A 664 15.04 15.09 50.65
CA LYS A 664 13.84 14.25 50.55
C LYS A 664 12.83 14.87 49.62
N LEU A 665 12.34 14.09 48.67
CA LEU A 665 11.17 14.37 47.84
C LEU A 665 10.06 13.32 48.14
N SER A 666 8.85 13.73 48.41
CA SER A 666 7.75 12.81 48.67
C SER A 666 6.42 13.32 48.13
N GLN A 667 5.61 12.41 47.70
CA GLN A 667 4.24 12.65 47.24
C GLN A 667 3.30 11.59 47.82
N ASP A 668 2.16 12.02 48.35
CA ASP A 668 1.08 11.14 48.78
C ASP A 668 0.36 10.51 47.59
N LEU A 669 -0.52 9.56 47.84
CA LEU A 669 -1.28 8.87 46.80
C LEU A 669 -2.04 9.85 45.91
N THR A 670 -1.70 9.89 44.66
CA THR A 670 -2.28 10.77 43.63
C THR A 670 -2.73 9.94 42.44
N VAL A 671 -3.89 10.26 41.90
CA VAL A 671 -4.43 9.60 40.70
C VAL A 671 -3.76 10.16 39.44
N VAL A 672 -3.29 9.26 38.59
CA VAL A 672 -2.71 9.57 37.29
C VAL A 672 -3.58 8.91 36.21
N THR A 673 -4.06 9.71 35.26
CA THR A 673 -4.87 9.25 34.14
C THR A 673 -4.01 8.93 32.92
N SER A 674 -4.49 8.04 32.07
CA SER A 674 -3.89 7.85 30.74
C SER A 674 -4.00 9.16 29.93
N GLY A 675 -2.92 9.55 29.28
CA GLY A 675 -2.84 10.77 28.50
C GLY A 675 -1.41 11.10 28.08
N TRP A 676 -1.25 12.21 27.39
CA TRP A 676 0.08 12.71 27.08
C TRP A 676 0.67 13.33 28.35
N ALA A 677 1.94 13.07 28.65
CA ALA A 677 2.66 13.70 29.75
C ALA A 677 2.90 15.20 29.40
N GLU A 678 1.84 16.00 29.55
CA GLU A 678 1.89 17.45 29.31
C GLU A 678 2.73 18.09 30.43
N GLY A 679 3.75 18.88 30.06
CA GLY A 679 4.65 19.55 31.00
C GLY A 679 5.92 18.77 31.33
N VAL A 680 6.10 17.54 30.90
CA VAL A 680 7.34 16.78 31.01
C VAL A 680 8.27 17.10 29.82
N HIS A 681 9.54 17.42 30.11
CA HIS A 681 10.53 17.74 29.08
C HIS A 681 10.83 16.54 28.18
N ASP A 682 11.09 16.77 26.89
CA ASP A 682 11.33 15.70 25.91
C ASP A 682 12.57 14.85 26.26
N GLU A 683 13.58 15.41 26.91
CA GLU A 683 14.74 14.68 27.42
C GLU A 683 14.36 13.65 28.49
N VAL A 684 13.38 13.97 29.34
CA VAL A 684 12.84 13.04 30.34
C VAL A 684 11.99 11.96 29.68
N LYS A 685 11.18 12.34 28.67
CA LYS A 685 10.40 11.36 27.89
C LYS A 685 11.27 10.33 27.19
N ALA A 686 12.50 10.69 26.80
CA ALA A 686 13.45 9.78 26.18
C ALA A 686 14.04 8.75 27.17
N LEU A 687 14.00 9.00 28.48
CA LEU A 687 14.53 8.08 29.51
C LEU A 687 13.66 6.83 29.69
N LEU A 688 12.35 6.92 29.41
CA LEU A 688 11.41 5.82 29.52
C LEU A 688 10.69 5.64 28.18
N ARG A 689 11.35 4.97 27.25
CA ARG A 689 10.79 4.70 25.92
C ARG A 689 9.65 3.68 25.99
N PRO A 690 8.51 3.95 25.33
CA PRO A 690 7.47 2.95 25.20
C PRO A 690 7.98 1.76 24.37
N VAL A 691 7.58 0.56 24.77
CA VAL A 691 7.74 -0.65 23.96
C VAL A 691 6.46 -0.82 23.15
N ASP A 692 6.56 -0.65 21.83
CA ASP A 692 5.39 -0.69 20.96
C ASP A 692 4.98 -2.14 20.68
N ALA A 693 3.90 -2.56 21.30
CA ALA A 693 3.20 -3.75 20.88
C ALA A 693 2.32 -3.44 19.66
N ARG A 694 2.24 -4.40 18.72
CA ARG A 694 1.60 -4.23 17.39
C ARG A 694 0.35 -3.34 17.42
N GLY A 695 0.46 -2.16 16.80
CA GLY A 695 -0.67 -1.32 16.40
C GLY A 695 -1.19 -0.30 17.42
N TRP A 696 -0.53 -0.11 18.57
CA TRP A 696 -0.94 0.87 19.57
C TRP A 696 0.26 1.64 20.10
N SER A 697 0.17 2.97 20.11
CA SER A 697 1.16 3.81 20.78
C SER A 697 0.94 3.71 22.29
N CYS A 698 1.97 3.29 23.01
CA CYS A 698 1.96 3.15 24.49
C CYS A 698 2.44 4.42 25.19
N GLU A 699 2.61 5.53 24.45
CA GLU A 699 3.11 6.80 24.99
C GLU A 699 2.20 7.41 26.07
N SER A 700 0.89 7.16 25.94
CA SER A 700 -0.13 7.73 26.83
C SER A 700 -0.53 6.85 28.02
N TYR A 701 0.18 5.75 28.28
CA TYR A 701 -0.19 4.86 29.37
C TYR A 701 0.06 5.49 30.74
N CYS A 702 -0.91 5.31 31.64
CA CYS A 702 -0.89 5.91 32.97
C CYS A 702 0.35 5.53 33.79
N GLU A 703 0.89 4.31 33.63
CA GLU A 703 2.11 3.86 34.29
C GLU A 703 3.33 4.66 33.82
N ARG A 704 3.41 4.90 32.50
CA ARG A 704 4.48 5.70 31.91
C ARG A 704 4.36 7.15 32.36
N VAL A 705 3.16 7.71 32.31
CA VAL A 705 2.91 9.10 32.73
C VAL A 705 3.32 9.28 34.20
N ALA A 706 2.91 8.37 35.09
CA ALA A 706 3.27 8.42 36.51
C ALA A 706 4.79 8.39 36.76
N LEU A 707 5.51 7.53 36.05
CA LEU A 707 6.97 7.44 36.19
C LEU A 707 7.69 8.64 35.56
N LEU A 708 7.18 9.18 34.45
CA LEU A 708 7.75 10.38 33.82
C LEU A 708 7.59 11.62 34.70
N GLU A 709 6.41 11.83 35.27
CA GLU A 709 6.15 12.92 36.23
C GLU A 709 7.05 12.82 37.48
N LEU A 710 7.24 11.58 37.97
CA LEU A 710 8.13 11.33 39.07
C LEU A 710 9.61 11.67 38.74
N VAL A 711 10.09 11.23 37.58
CA VAL A 711 11.45 11.50 37.11
C VAL A 711 11.66 13.00 36.91
N GLU A 712 10.68 13.69 36.32
CA GLU A 712 10.70 15.14 36.16
C GLU A 712 10.77 15.86 37.49
N ALA A 713 9.93 15.45 38.46
CA ALA A 713 9.96 16.02 39.82
C ALA A 713 11.30 15.78 40.51
N ALA A 714 11.87 14.56 40.37
CA ALA A 714 13.18 14.26 40.97
C ALA A 714 14.33 15.08 40.34
N ARG A 715 14.31 15.25 39.00
CA ARG A 715 15.32 16.07 38.29
C ARG A 715 15.21 17.55 38.64
N ASN A 716 14.00 18.07 38.80
CA ASN A 716 13.78 19.45 39.21
C ASN A 716 14.28 19.73 40.64
N GLU A 717 14.11 18.77 41.56
CA GLU A 717 14.53 18.93 42.95
C GLU A 717 16.01 18.62 43.16
N PHE A 718 16.54 17.57 42.53
CA PHE A 718 17.88 17.02 42.85
C PHE A 718 18.90 17.25 41.72
N GLY A 719 18.50 17.76 40.56
CA GLY A 719 19.35 17.98 39.39
C GLY A 719 19.27 16.87 38.32
N GLU A 720 19.78 17.15 37.13
CA GLU A 720 19.61 16.33 35.93
C GLU A 720 20.19 14.91 36.03
N GLU A 721 21.26 14.68 36.76
CA GLU A 721 21.94 13.39 36.86
C GLU A 721 21.60 12.60 38.14
N CYS A 722 20.50 12.94 38.83
CA CYS A 722 20.16 12.41 40.15
C CYS A 722 19.74 10.91 40.14
N LEU A 723 19.33 10.33 39.03
CA LEU A 723 18.65 9.02 38.99
C LEU A 723 19.49 7.88 39.59
N ASP A 724 20.77 7.79 39.27
CA ASP A 724 21.66 6.73 39.76
C ASP A 724 21.89 6.81 41.27
N GLY A 725 21.84 8.01 41.85
CA GLY A 725 21.99 8.27 43.29
C GLY A 725 20.68 8.21 44.09
N LEU A 726 19.53 8.01 43.43
CA LEU A 726 18.24 7.94 44.12
C LEU A 726 18.10 6.70 44.98
N SER A 727 17.51 6.87 46.16
CA SER A 727 17.07 5.78 47.05
C SER A 727 15.67 6.06 47.57
N GLY A 728 15.00 5.04 48.08
CA GLY A 728 13.68 5.20 48.63
C GLY A 728 12.66 4.20 48.02
N TRP A 729 11.41 4.59 47.96
CA TRP A 729 10.36 3.74 47.41
C TRP A 729 9.38 4.52 46.55
N VAL A 730 8.79 3.77 45.58
CA VAL A 730 7.67 4.20 44.75
C VAL A 730 6.58 3.14 44.85
N ARG A 731 5.36 3.54 45.18
CA ARG A 731 4.16 2.71 45.21
C ARG A 731 3.29 3.05 44.02
N LEU A 732 2.93 2.05 43.22
CA LEU A 732 2.12 2.23 42.03
C LEU A 732 1.05 1.14 41.97
N TYR A 733 -0.21 1.58 41.99
CA TYR A 733 -1.38 0.75 41.85
C TYR A 733 -2.05 1.03 40.52
N HIS A 734 -2.50 -0.03 39.85
CA HIS A 734 -3.20 0.06 38.57
C HIS A 734 -4.59 -0.54 38.67
N THR A 735 -5.56 0.06 38.00
CA THR A 735 -6.90 -0.49 37.88
C THR A 735 -7.00 -1.69 36.93
N HIS A 736 -5.91 -2.08 36.29
CA HIS A 736 -5.84 -3.17 35.31
C HIS A 736 -4.52 -3.94 35.41
N HIS A 737 -4.41 -5.05 34.68
CA HIS A 737 -3.15 -5.79 34.56
C HIS A 737 -2.11 -5.02 33.76
N THR A 738 -0.86 -5.12 34.19
CA THR A 738 0.27 -4.50 33.47
C THR A 738 0.61 -5.26 32.20
N SER A 739 0.69 -4.54 31.08
CA SER A 739 1.12 -5.06 29.78
C SER A 739 2.64 -5.24 29.69
N VAL A 740 3.11 -5.82 28.60
CA VAL A 740 4.56 -5.91 28.29
C VAL A 740 5.21 -4.53 28.21
N SER A 741 4.48 -3.52 27.70
CA SER A 741 4.98 -2.14 27.63
C SER A 741 5.16 -1.54 29.03
N GLY A 742 4.19 -1.67 29.93
CA GLY A 742 4.30 -1.24 31.31
C GLY A 742 5.45 -1.93 32.05
N MET A 743 5.58 -3.25 31.87
CA MET A 743 6.72 -3.99 32.44
C MET A 743 8.07 -3.51 31.91
N GLY A 744 8.16 -3.26 30.61
CA GLY A 744 9.38 -2.69 30.00
C GLY A 744 9.75 -1.34 30.60
N MET A 745 8.75 -0.48 30.88
CA MET A 745 8.99 0.82 31.53
C MET A 745 9.47 0.69 32.98
N PHE A 746 8.88 -0.25 33.75
CA PHE A 746 9.35 -0.52 35.11
C PHE A 746 10.79 -1.03 35.12
N CYS A 747 11.14 -1.89 34.18
CA CYS A 747 12.52 -2.38 34.03
C CYS A 747 13.49 -1.25 33.66
N GLN A 748 13.11 -0.36 32.73
CA GLN A 748 13.90 0.81 32.35
C GLN A 748 14.12 1.77 33.53
N PHE A 749 13.05 2.09 34.24
CA PHE A 749 13.14 2.95 35.43
C PHE A 749 14.07 2.34 36.49
N ARG A 750 13.88 1.06 36.80
CA ARG A 750 14.70 0.39 37.82
C ARG A 750 16.18 0.27 37.42
N ARG A 751 16.48 0.11 36.11
CA ARG A 751 17.86 0.12 35.62
C ARG A 751 18.56 1.47 35.87
N GLN A 752 17.82 2.58 35.73
CA GLN A 752 18.34 3.94 35.88
C GLN A 752 18.35 4.42 37.32
N ALA A 753 17.47 3.91 38.17
CA ALA A 753 17.36 4.24 39.59
C ALA A 753 17.42 2.97 40.46
N PRO A 754 18.57 2.26 40.50
CA PRO A 754 18.68 0.95 41.15
C PRO A 754 18.46 0.96 42.66
N GLY A 755 18.68 2.09 43.33
CA GLY A 755 18.43 2.30 44.74
C GLY A 755 16.96 2.50 45.12
N VAL A 756 16.07 2.65 44.15
CA VAL A 756 14.63 2.86 44.39
C VAL A 756 13.89 1.55 44.38
N GLN A 757 13.12 1.25 45.43
CA GLN A 757 12.28 0.07 45.51
C GLN A 757 10.87 0.36 44.89
N LEU A 758 10.52 -0.38 43.83
CA LEU A 758 9.17 -0.36 43.24
C LEU A 758 8.25 -1.35 43.98
N GLU A 759 7.17 -0.83 44.57
CA GLU A 759 6.08 -1.61 45.17
C GLU A 759 4.85 -1.50 44.23
N LEU A 760 4.52 -2.60 43.55
CA LEU A 760 3.49 -2.62 42.52
C LEU A 760 2.28 -3.44 42.98
N ASP A 761 1.08 -3.00 42.66
CA ASP A 761 -0.14 -3.80 42.78
C ASP A 761 -1.15 -3.42 41.71
N PHE A 762 -2.05 -4.34 41.38
CA PHE A 762 -3.02 -4.16 40.29
C PHE A 762 -4.26 -5.04 40.50
N ASP A 763 -5.38 -4.62 39.91
CA ASP A 763 -6.60 -5.44 39.91
C ASP A 763 -6.51 -6.57 38.90
N SER A 764 -7.20 -7.68 39.19
CA SER A 764 -7.19 -8.89 38.37
C SER A 764 -8.20 -8.86 37.23
N ALA A 765 -8.75 -7.69 36.90
CA ALA A 765 -9.80 -7.55 35.89
C ALA A 765 -9.38 -6.59 34.78
N TRP A 766 -9.69 -6.98 33.54
CA TRP A 766 -9.72 -6.07 32.39
C TRP A 766 -11.15 -5.61 32.17
N TYR A 767 -11.32 -4.32 31.89
CA TYR A 767 -12.64 -3.77 31.55
C TYR A 767 -12.76 -3.75 30.02
N THR A 768 -13.87 -4.28 29.50
CA THR A 768 -14.19 -4.20 28.09
C THR A 768 -14.80 -2.85 27.74
N TRP A 769 -14.85 -2.50 26.46
CA TRP A 769 -15.57 -1.34 25.90
C TRP A 769 -17.02 -1.16 26.38
N GLY A 770 -17.60 -2.10 27.08
CA GLY A 770 -18.93 -2.03 27.68
C GLY A 770 -18.98 -1.81 29.19
N GLY A 771 -17.83 -1.68 29.85
CA GLY A 771 -17.77 -1.43 31.32
C GLY A 771 -17.99 -2.66 32.19
N GLU A 772 -18.06 -3.87 31.62
CA GLU A 772 -18.16 -5.11 32.42
C GLU A 772 -16.79 -5.74 32.66
N PRO A 773 -16.46 -6.17 33.89
CA PRO A 773 -15.20 -6.80 34.20
C PRO A 773 -15.12 -8.20 33.53
N ARG A 774 -14.06 -8.50 32.82
CA ARG A 774 -13.75 -9.87 32.36
C ARG A 774 -12.77 -10.54 33.30
N THR A 775 -13.07 -11.79 33.64
CA THR A 775 -12.20 -12.62 34.49
C THR A 775 -11.26 -13.46 33.61
N PHE A 776 -10.02 -13.55 34.06
CA PHE A 776 -9.01 -14.41 33.43
C PHE A 776 -9.10 -15.84 33.92
N THR A 777 -8.88 -16.81 33.06
CA THR A 777 -8.78 -18.21 33.44
C THR A 777 -7.31 -18.57 33.72
N VAL A 778 -7.03 -19.09 34.88
CA VAL A 778 -5.69 -19.58 35.26
C VAL A 778 -5.42 -20.89 34.52
N LEU A 779 -4.29 -21.01 33.87
CA LEU A 779 -3.91 -22.15 33.02
C LEU A 779 -3.51 -23.40 33.82
N SER A 780 -3.12 -23.27 35.07
CA SER A 780 -2.95 -24.43 36.00
C SER A 780 -3.12 -24.04 37.45
N ASP A 781 -3.73 -24.93 38.25
CA ASP A 781 -3.90 -24.77 39.71
C ASP A 781 -2.59 -24.88 40.52
N LYS A 782 -1.47 -25.26 39.89
CA LYS A 782 -0.17 -25.45 40.52
C LYS A 782 0.89 -24.42 40.14
N GLU A 783 0.68 -23.68 39.05
CA GLU A 783 1.57 -22.60 38.66
C GLU A 783 0.75 -21.31 38.57
N GLU A 784 0.77 -20.50 39.61
CA GLU A 784 0.14 -19.16 39.68
C GLU A 784 0.62 -18.18 38.59
N SER A 785 1.29 -18.69 37.55
CA SER A 785 2.11 -17.86 36.66
C SER A 785 1.54 -17.56 35.29
N LEU A 786 0.37 -18.05 34.93
CA LEU A 786 -0.14 -17.85 33.55
C LEU A 786 -1.64 -17.58 33.52
N PHE A 787 -2.04 -16.38 33.18
CA PHE A 787 -3.41 -15.99 32.91
C PHE A 787 -3.67 -15.88 31.42
N TYR A 788 -4.85 -16.27 31.05
CA TYR A 788 -5.30 -16.28 29.66
C TYR A 788 -6.67 -15.58 29.57
N TYR A 789 -6.89 -14.89 28.48
CA TYR A 789 -8.13 -14.17 28.17
C TYR A 789 -9.23 -15.17 27.79
N SER A 790 -10.37 -15.19 28.48
CA SER A 790 -11.55 -16.01 28.15
C SER A 790 -12.71 -15.12 27.71
#